data_803685a1cc711220fb089aecebd965c1
#
_entry.id   803685a1cc711220fb089aecebd965c1
#
_cell.length_a   1.000
_cell.length_b   1.000
_cell.length_c   1.000
_cell.angle_alpha   90.00
_cell.angle_beta   90.00
_cell.angle_gamma   90.00
#
_symmetry.space_group_name_H-M   'P 1'
#
loop_
_entity.id
_entity.type
_entity.pdbx_description
1 polymer ?
#
loop_
_entity_poly.entity_id
_entity_poly.type
_entity_poly.pdbx_seq_one_letter_code
_entity_poly.pdbx_strand_id
1 'polypeptide(L)'
;MEVRGSGDGAASGEYVRPPAKRYSWAEVRQAVHDLRKELSSLSTMVPMAISFRKLSNGKTRIYFLKTPQNGWEITLLYTDITPTQQPNNARLDWKPLIESSVALGVTSGKWSREEQLLWERQRVAAWGIASYELHAATGRVLFPCASSLFVAEEGPNQSPPLVPRSLSTGGGAPLTPAMCPRAPALVAHAARGDIWLAGGGLRRPTRLTYACKGHEPDRLADDPRQAGVPCYVTQEEFSRYTGFWWQPKSDDDVYRIVYEEVDESDVKIFSFPSSQTTSGEVEEFRFPRAGTPNAKSILRMVTFRLQKASPTTVLDYYHEGVGDSFSSDANGESMEATDIRWYDLYQPLKDTFPWFEYLARVGWTPDGEHVWVQLLDRKQQRLELCLIPLAHFAAPAGYERAPDTLHTHLDTPKVTQPLQDIQVLVSETAPDAWINVHDILHFLPSPPHSVRFIWASEESGHLHLYLVTCALPPARDRATSVVEMITEDESNAAGPNIISKEPITAGEWEVMGKKIWVDAGRQQVYFVGLRETPLERHLYAAPLAPPRPHQLALLTAVGHSCAVDIDEDCTTAVITSSNISSVPLTRVFRLAAAAPHLHALGTLMDRPTSESSETRSFNGSWDSRSGDGDDTDCGEAALLVRERSLGAWSVPPPQMYTTRLSCGAAAHCTLWRCGRRGRSATVLHVYGGPEVQTVTNSYKGIRQLRMHMLAARGFNVVAVDSRGSKHRGRAWEAAIKGKLGQIELDDQVEVLQWLAKETGCIDMERVAIHGWSYGGYLSLLGLATRPNIFRVCVAGAPVTCWRLYDTAYTERYMPPPHAAPHAYTRASVLAHAPFFPDQEGRLLIIHGLADENVHFCHTAALMAELVRLGKPHRVQVYPGERHSLRAMHAAKHYEATLLHFLHENL
;
A
#
# COMPACT_ATOMS: atom_id res chain seq x y z
N MET A 1 31.19 -60.57 -60.65
CA MET A 1 32.24 -59.60 -60.32
C MET A 1 31.64 -58.82 -59.10
N GLU A 2 32.18 -59.12 -57.97
CA GLU A 2 31.82 -58.55 -56.68
C GLU A 2 32.46 -57.18 -56.56
N VAL A 3 31.73 -56.19 -56.04
CA VAL A 3 32.32 -55.01 -55.41
C VAL A 3 31.64 -54.85 -54.05
N ARG A 4 32.45 -55.02 -53.03
CA ARG A 4 32.11 -54.74 -51.64
C ARG A 4 32.01 -53.23 -51.42
N GLY A 5 30.91 -52.77 -50.80
CA GLY A 5 30.74 -51.42 -50.25
C GLY A 5 30.59 -51.53 -48.72
N SER A 6 31.54 -50.98 -48.00
CA SER A 6 31.53 -50.80 -46.58
C SER A 6 30.55 -49.70 -46.20
N GLY A 7 29.52 -50.05 -45.45
CA GLY A 7 28.54 -49.07 -44.88
C GLY A 7 28.84 -48.90 -43.39
N ASP A 8 29.34 -47.68 -43.02
CA ASP A 8 29.38 -47.25 -41.61
C ASP A 8 27.96 -46.83 -41.19
N GLY A 9 27.34 -47.68 -40.44
CA GLY A 9 26.08 -47.39 -39.74
C GLY A 9 26.36 -46.63 -38.42
N ALA A 10 26.33 -45.31 -38.45
CA ALA A 10 26.22 -44.53 -37.23
C ALA A 10 24.85 -44.74 -36.59
N ALA A 11 24.77 -45.55 -35.56
CA ALA A 11 23.60 -45.68 -34.72
C ALA A 11 23.34 -44.39 -33.97
N SER A 12 22.30 -43.64 -34.37
CA SER A 12 21.70 -42.55 -33.59
C SER A 12 21.11 -43.13 -32.33
N GLY A 13 21.91 -43.18 -31.27
CA GLY A 13 21.44 -43.52 -29.95
C GLY A 13 20.37 -42.50 -29.52
N GLU A 14 19.09 -42.88 -29.56
CA GLU A 14 18.05 -42.18 -28.86
C GLU A 14 18.44 -42.07 -27.38
N TYR A 15 18.69 -40.84 -26.95
CA TYR A 15 18.94 -40.51 -25.58
C TYR A 15 17.66 -40.76 -24.77
N VAL A 16 17.47 -41.97 -24.27
CA VAL A 16 16.38 -42.34 -23.36
C VAL A 16 16.61 -41.51 -22.09
N ARG A 17 15.81 -40.46 -21.93
CA ARG A 17 15.82 -39.64 -20.70
C ARG A 17 15.56 -40.57 -19.50
N PRO A 18 16.41 -40.56 -18.46
CA PRO A 18 16.05 -41.24 -17.24
C PRO A 18 14.71 -40.71 -16.72
N PRO A 19 13.79 -41.56 -16.22
CA PRO A 19 12.52 -41.15 -15.72
C PRO A 19 12.73 -40.07 -14.65
N ALA A 20 11.97 -38.95 -14.72
CA ALA A 20 12.04 -37.88 -13.77
C ALA A 20 11.80 -38.47 -12.37
N LYS A 21 12.70 -38.19 -11.42
CA LYS A 21 12.56 -38.67 -10.03
C LYS A 21 11.26 -38.14 -9.47
N ARG A 22 10.29 -39.01 -9.23
CA ARG A 22 9.01 -38.65 -8.58
C ARG A 22 9.28 -38.50 -7.09
N TYR A 23 8.99 -37.34 -6.54
CA TYR A 23 9.06 -37.06 -5.11
C TYR A 23 7.73 -37.40 -4.46
N SER A 24 7.77 -38.09 -3.32
CA SER A 24 6.57 -38.29 -2.49
C SER A 24 6.13 -36.94 -1.85
N TRP A 25 4.87 -36.87 -1.47
CA TRP A 25 4.36 -35.70 -0.73
C TRP A 25 5.16 -35.41 0.55
N ALA A 26 5.58 -36.46 1.28
CA ALA A 26 6.38 -36.35 2.49
C ALA A 26 7.74 -35.70 2.20
N GLU A 27 8.44 -36.14 1.13
CA GLU A 27 9.73 -35.55 0.73
C GLU A 27 9.58 -34.09 0.32
N VAL A 28 8.52 -33.74 -0.43
CA VAL A 28 8.25 -32.35 -0.84
C VAL A 28 7.96 -31.47 0.38
N ARG A 29 7.12 -31.93 1.30
CA ARG A 29 6.79 -31.20 2.53
C ARG A 29 8.01 -30.97 3.41
N GLN A 30 8.84 -31.99 3.58
CA GLN A 30 10.09 -31.86 4.34
C GLN A 30 11.03 -30.87 3.66
N ALA A 31 11.16 -30.93 2.36
CA ALA A 31 11.98 -30.03 1.57
C ALA A 31 11.55 -28.56 1.70
N VAL A 32 10.24 -28.27 1.68
CA VAL A 32 9.69 -26.94 1.91
C VAL A 32 9.99 -26.46 3.33
N HIS A 33 9.85 -27.36 4.32
CA HIS A 33 10.16 -27.03 5.71
C HIS A 33 11.64 -26.65 5.89
N ASP A 34 12.55 -27.43 5.35
CA ASP A 34 13.99 -27.21 5.48
C ASP A 34 14.44 -25.94 4.76
N LEU A 35 13.97 -25.74 3.53
CA LEU A 35 14.25 -24.53 2.76
C LEU A 35 13.70 -23.26 3.45
N ARG A 36 12.49 -23.31 4.00
CA ARG A 36 11.97 -22.16 4.76
C ARG A 36 12.80 -21.85 5.99
N LYS A 37 13.28 -22.90 6.70
CA LYS A 37 14.15 -22.73 7.87
C LYS A 37 15.47 -22.07 7.48
N GLU A 38 16.12 -22.53 6.42
CA GLU A 38 17.34 -21.95 5.88
C GLU A 38 17.11 -20.51 5.40
N LEU A 39 16.07 -20.29 4.57
CA LEU A 39 15.77 -19.00 3.98
C LEU A 39 15.20 -17.99 4.99
N SER A 40 14.63 -18.43 6.10
CA SER A 40 14.15 -17.54 7.15
C SER A 40 15.28 -16.73 7.81
N SER A 41 16.49 -17.27 7.83
CA SER A 41 17.69 -16.56 8.28
C SER A 41 18.06 -15.37 7.36
N LEU A 42 17.58 -15.38 6.12
CA LEU A 42 17.77 -14.32 5.13
C LEU A 42 16.65 -13.28 5.16
N SER A 43 15.53 -13.54 5.83
CA SER A 43 14.47 -12.54 6.04
C SER A 43 14.96 -11.55 7.09
N THR A 44 15.83 -10.64 6.68
CA THR A 44 16.27 -9.53 7.52
C THR A 44 15.08 -8.66 7.85
N MET A 45 14.81 -8.51 9.14
CA MET A 45 13.78 -7.59 9.62
C MET A 45 14.29 -6.17 9.47
N VAL A 46 13.89 -5.54 8.36
CA VAL A 46 14.20 -4.14 8.06
C VAL A 46 13.47 -3.24 9.06
N PRO A 47 14.10 -2.20 9.60
CA PRO A 47 13.40 -1.16 10.35
C PRO A 47 12.26 -0.55 9.51
N MET A 48 11.07 -0.42 10.11
CA MET A 48 9.87 0.08 9.45
C MET A 48 9.28 1.26 10.22
N ALA A 49 8.43 2.05 9.57
CA ALA A 49 7.71 3.17 10.17
C ALA A 49 8.66 4.12 10.93
N ILE A 50 9.63 4.66 10.22
CA ILE A 50 10.64 5.56 10.78
C ILE A 50 10.00 6.89 11.17
N SER A 51 10.27 7.36 12.40
CA SER A 51 9.89 8.70 12.89
C SER A 51 11.05 9.36 13.61
N PHE A 52 11.03 10.68 13.66
CA PHE A 52 12.12 11.48 14.22
C PHE A 52 11.60 12.42 15.31
N ARG A 53 12.44 12.70 16.32
CA ARG A 53 12.18 13.68 17.36
C ARG A 53 13.46 14.38 17.74
N LYS A 54 13.45 15.73 17.80
CA LYS A 54 14.52 16.52 18.39
C LYS A 54 14.33 16.55 19.90
N LEU A 55 15.36 16.15 20.63
CA LEU A 55 15.36 16.17 22.08
C LEU A 55 15.91 17.51 22.60
N SER A 56 15.55 17.89 23.82
CA SER A 56 16.02 19.13 24.46
C SER A 56 17.55 19.22 24.63
N ASN A 57 18.24 18.09 24.63
CA ASN A 57 19.71 18.01 24.68
C ASN A 57 20.37 18.11 23.28
N GLY A 58 19.61 18.46 22.24
CA GLY A 58 20.08 18.60 20.86
C GLY A 58 20.28 17.32 20.09
N LYS A 59 20.05 16.15 20.69
CA LYS A 59 20.09 14.87 19.98
C LYS A 59 18.83 14.68 19.11
N THR A 60 18.98 13.96 18.01
CA THR A 60 17.85 13.45 17.23
C THR A 60 17.58 12.00 17.62
N ARG A 61 16.39 11.73 18.13
CA ARG A 61 15.91 10.37 18.40
C ARG A 61 15.19 9.84 17.19
N ILE A 62 15.56 8.65 16.75
CA ILE A 62 14.95 7.92 15.62
C ILE A 62 14.17 6.75 16.21
N TYR A 63 12.87 6.69 15.95
CA TYR A 63 11.98 5.61 16.34
C TYR A 63 11.73 4.72 15.14
N PHE A 64 11.58 3.42 15.37
CA PHE A 64 11.28 2.45 14.31
C PHE A 64 10.69 1.16 14.87
N LEU A 65 9.88 0.49 14.06
CA LEU A 65 9.36 -0.83 14.32
C LEU A 65 10.32 -1.91 13.81
N LYS A 66 10.64 -2.88 14.66
CA LYS A 66 11.48 -4.03 14.30
C LYS A 66 11.26 -5.17 15.29
N THR A 67 11.50 -6.42 14.86
CA THR A 67 11.60 -7.56 15.79
C THR A 67 12.98 -7.55 16.46
N PRO A 68 13.07 -7.57 17.80
CA PRO A 68 14.34 -7.68 18.53
C PRO A 68 15.05 -9.02 18.22
N GLN A 69 16.37 -9.07 18.41
CA GLN A 69 17.16 -10.28 18.15
C GLN A 69 16.68 -11.53 18.90
N ASN A 70 16.24 -11.36 20.14
CA ASN A 70 15.75 -12.43 21.02
C ASN A 70 14.22 -12.47 21.12
N GLY A 71 13.51 -11.72 20.24
CA GLY A 71 12.05 -11.65 20.20
C GLY A 71 11.50 -12.27 18.93
N TRP A 72 10.20 -12.53 18.94
CA TRP A 72 9.44 -13.01 17.79
C TRP A 72 8.35 -12.02 17.34
N GLU A 73 8.15 -10.95 18.11
CA GLU A 73 7.16 -9.91 17.85
C GLU A 73 7.81 -8.59 17.46
N ILE A 74 7.08 -7.83 16.66
CA ILE A 74 7.48 -6.47 16.29
C ILE A 74 7.19 -5.55 17.47
N THR A 75 8.20 -4.78 17.88
CA THR A 75 8.09 -3.76 18.92
C THR A 75 8.69 -2.43 18.47
N LEU A 76 8.46 -1.39 19.26
CA LEU A 76 8.97 -0.05 19.00
C LEU A 76 10.35 0.12 19.64
N LEU A 77 11.34 0.42 18.82
CA LEU A 77 12.73 0.63 19.18
C LEU A 77 13.13 2.09 18.91
N TYR A 78 14.24 2.53 19.50
CA TYR A 78 14.81 3.84 19.24
C TYR A 78 16.34 3.84 19.27
N THR A 79 16.92 4.84 18.61
CA THR A 79 18.35 5.21 18.71
C THR A 79 18.51 6.73 18.76
N ASP A 80 19.53 7.21 19.45
CA ASP A 80 19.82 8.63 19.59
C ASP A 80 21.09 9.01 18.81
N ILE A 81 20.97 10.01 17.95
CA ILE A 81 22.06 10.56 17.15
C ILE A 81 22.50 11.91 17.74
N THR A 82 23.78 12.08 17.99
CA THR A 82 24.32 13.35 18.48
C THR A 82 24.61 14.32 17.33
N PRO A 83 24.45 15.65 17.52
CA PRO A 83 24.76 16.64 16.48
C PRO A 83 26.22 16.56 16.00
N THR A 84 27.13 16.20 16.89
CA THR A 84 28.58 16.11 16.64
C THR A 84 29.06 14.72 16.25
N GLN A 85 28.15 13.76 16.03
CA GLN A 85 28.54 12.41 15.67
C GLN A 85 29.33 12.38 14.37
N GLN A 86 30.54 11.83 14.45
CA GLN A 86 31.42 11.71 13.29
C GLN A 86 30.89 10.69 12.31
N PRO A 87 31.13 10.86 11.00
CA PRO A 87 30.81 9.89 9.99
C PRO A 87 31.36 8.51 10.35
N ASN A 88 30.50 7.50 10.35
CA ASN A 88 30.85 6.16 10.79
C ASN A 88 29.93 5.13 10.08
N ASN A 89 30.44 3.94 9.81
CA ASN A 89 29.68 2.80 9.31
C ASN A 89 29.42 1.72 10.39
N ALA A 90 29.76 2.02 11.66
CA ALA A 90 29.51 1.09 12.75
C ALA A 90 28.01 0.94 13.03
N ARG A 91 27.66 -0.16 13.69
CA ARG A 91 26.32 -0.36 14.21
C ARG A 91 25.97 0.70 15.24
N LEU A 92 24.81 1.34 15.09
CA LEU A 92 24.23 2.22 16.10
C LEU A 92 23.66 1.38 17.24
N ASP A 93 23.81 1.88 18.47
CA ASP A 93 23.16 1.29 19.63
C ASP A 93 21.68 1.67 19.63
N TRP A 94 20.79 0.66 19.55
CA TRP A 94 19.34 0.88 19.68
C TRP A 94 18.78 0.10 20.86
N LYS A 95 17.71 0.64 21.42
CA LYS A 95 17.08 0.13 22.64
C LYS A 95 15.58 -0.01 22.44
N PRO A 96 14.92 -0.91 23.20
CA PRO A 96 13.45 -0.92 23.26
C PRO A 96 12.94 0.41 23.81
N LEU A 97 11.96 1.01 23.10
CA LEU A 97 11.20 2.11 23.67
C LEU A 97 10.10 1.55 24.60
N ILE A 98 9.54 0.42 24.22
CA ILE A 98 8.46 -0.27 24.94
C ILE A 98 8.93 -1.70 25.22
N GLU A 99 8.78 -2.17 26.44
CA GLU A 99 9.02 -3.58 26.78
C GLU A 99 7.98 -4.49 26.12
N SER A 100 8.47 -5.48 25.37
CA SER A 100 7.61 -6.42 24.63
C SER A 100 6.70 -7.25 25.53
N SER A 101 7.16 -7.60 26.73
CA SER A 101 6.39 -8.38 27.71
C SER A 101 5.16 -7.66 28.28
N VAL A 102 5.12 -6.33 28.21
CA VAL A 102 4.03 -5.50 28.78
C VAL A 102 2.94 -5.26 27.72
N ALA A 103 3.30 -5.17 26.46
CA ALA A 103 2.32 -5.11 25.39
C ALA A 103 1.55 -6.44 25.23
N LEU A 104 2.07 -7.52 25.82
CA LEU A 104 1.69 -8.90 25.59
C LEU A 104 0.88 -9.57 26.70
N GLY A 105 0.47 -8.88 27.73
CA GLY A 105 -0.64 -9.34 28.59
C GLY A 105 -1.91 -9.64 27.79
N VAL A 106 -1.91 -9.31 26.48
CA VAL A 106 -2.98 -9.54 25.50
C VAL A 106 -2.63 -10.74 24.62
N THR A 107 -2.42 -11.89 25.24
CA THR A 107 -2.36 -13.15 24.52
C THR A 107 -3.72 -13.44 23.89
N SER A 108 -3.77 -13.53 22.58
CA SER A 108 -4.89 -14.04 21.79
C SER A 108 -6.24 -13.33 21.94
N GLY A 109 -6.28 -11.99 21.93
CA GLY A 109 -7.51 -11.26 21.69
C GLY A 109 -8.12 -11.70 20.35
N LYS A 110 -9.40 -12.02 20.32
CA LYS A 110 -10.13 -12.21 19.06
C LYS A 110 -10.14 -10.86 18.37
N TRP A 111 -9.43 -10.76 17.25
CA TRP A 111 -9.48 -9.58 16.38
C TRP A 111 -10.91 -9.35 15.91
N SER A 112 -11.36 -8.11 15.94
CA SER A 112 -12.64 -7.80 15.32
C SER A 112 -12.59 -8.04 13.81
N ARG A 113 -13.75 -8.29 13.22
CA ARG A 113 -13.86 -8.47 11.76
C ARG A 113 -13.41 -7.22 11.01
N GLU A 114 -13.77 -6.04 11.50
CA GLU A 114 -13.38 -4.76 10.92
C GLU A 114 -11.86 -4.58 10.87
N GLU A 115 -11.15 -4.90 11.98
CA GLU A 115 -9.68 -4.86 12.01
C GLU A 115 -9.05 -5.84 11.02
N GLN A 116 -9.56 -7.07 10.96
CA GLN A 116 -9.05 -8.07 10.03
C GLN A 116 -9.19 -7.61 8.58
N LEU A 117 -10.34 -7.07 8.19
CA LEU A 117 -10.59 -6.55 6.86
C LEU A 117 -9.69 -5.35 6.55
N LEU A 118 -9.51 -4.44 7.50
CA LEU A 118 -8.61 -3.29 7.36
C LEU A 118 -7.16 -3.75 7.15
N TRP A 119 -6.70 -4.74 7.90
CA TRP A 119 -5.34 -5.28 7.75
C TRP A 119 -5.13 -6.02 6.43
N GLU A 120 -6.15 -6.73 5.94
CA GLU A 120 -6.09 -7.34 4.62
C GLU A 120 -5.90 -6.28 3.53
N ARG A 121 -6.65 -5.19 3.59
CA ARG A 121 -6.56 -4.08 2.63
C ARG A 121 -5.25 -3.30 2.74
N GLN A 122 -4.74 -3.10 3.95
CA GLN A 122 -3.42 -2.50 4.20
C GLN A 122 -2.24 -3.43 3.86
N ARG A 123 -2.51 -4.72 3.56
CA ARG A 123 -1.48 -5.75 3.33
C ARG A 123 -0.53 -5.92 4.51
N VAL A 124 -1.00 -5.65 5.73
CA VAL A 124 -0.22 -5.78 6.97
C VAL A 124 -0.29 -7.22 7.47
N ALA A 125 0.86 -7.84 7.68
CA ALA A 125 1.01 -9.15 8.31
C ALA A 125 1.99 -9.00 9.48
N ALA A 126 1.53 -8.39 10.58
CA ALA A 126 2.38 -8.12 11.73
C ALA A 126 1.91 -8.89 12.96
N TRP A 127 2.89 -9.40 13.71
CA TRP A 127 2.70 -9.90 15.08
C TRP A 127 3.31 -8.84 16.02
N GLY A 128 2.52 -8.31 16.92
CA GLY A 128 2.93 -7.22 17.81
C GLY A 128 2.42 -5.84 17.37
N ILE A 129 3.23 -4.80 17.51
CA ILE A 129 2.89 -3.44 17.14
C ILE A 129 3.03 -3.28 15.63
N ALA A 130 1.90 -3.09 14.92
CA ALA A 130 1.87 -2.97 13.46
C ALA A 130 2.06 -1.54 12.98
N SER A 131 1.65 -0.55 13.77
CA SER A 131 1.75 0.89 13.47
C SER A 131 1.80 1.70 14.76
N TYR A 132 2.28 2.92 14.67
CA TYR A 132 2.24 3.88 15.78
C TYR A 132 2.17 5.31 15.23
N GLU A 133 1.70 6.23 16.05
CA GLU A 133 1.74 7.66 15.85
C GLU A 133 2.64 8.29 16.92
N LEU A 134 3.54 9.19 16.53
CA LEU A 134 4.43 9.93 17.42
C LEU A 134 4.07 11.41 17.41
N HIS A 135 3.76 11.98 18.55
CA HIS A 135 3.72 13.43 18.71
C HIS A 135 5.12 13.93 19.07
N ALA A 136 5.83 14.49 18.08
CA ALA A 136 7.26 14.81 18.21
C ALA A 136 7.56 15.81 19.32
N ALA A 137 6.68 16.79 19.59
CA ALA A 137 6.94 17.80 20.62
C ALA A 137 6.95 17.20 22.05
N THR A 138 5.99 16.34 22.38
CA THR A 138 5.88 15.75 23.73
C THR A 138 6.58 14.40 23.87
N GLY A 139 6.83 13.68 22.77
CA GLY A 139 7.32 12.29 22.81
C GLY A 139 6.24 11.27 23.16
N ARG A 140 4.98 11.66 23.05
CA ARG A 140 3.84 10.77 23.25
C ARG A 140 3.73 9.85 22.03
N VAL A 141 3.54 8.55 22.29
CA VAL A 141 3.37 7.51 21.29
C VAL A 141 2.02 6.85 21.50
N LEU A 142 1.24 6.77 20.43
CA LEU A 142 -0.04 6.09 20.36
C LEU A 142 0.08 4.88 19.44
N PHE A 143 -0.42 3.72 19.83
CA PHE A 143 -0.39 2.54 18.97
C PHE A 143 -1.55 1.58 19.27
N PRO A 144 -2.19 1.01 18.24
CA PRO A 144 -3.14 -0.08 18.40
C PRO A 144 -2.39 -1.42 18.55
N CYS A 145 -2.89 -2.28 19.42
CA CYS A 145 -2.41 -3.65 19.57
C CYS A 145 -3.54 -4.53 20.11
N ALA A 146 -3.83 -5.64 19.43
CA ALA A 146 -4.80 -6.65 19.85
C ALA A 146 -6.19 -6.07 20.24
N SER A 147 -6.79 -5.30 19.32
CA SER A 147 -8.10 -4.64 19.50
C SER A 147 -8.16 -3.62 20.63
N SER A 148 -7.02 -3.22 21.17
CA SER A 148 -6.89 -2.21 22.22
C SER A 148 -6.00 -1.06 21.77
N LEU A 149 -6.19 0.09 22.39
CA LEU A 149 -5.40 1.29 22.10
C LEU A 149 -4.48 1.59 23.28
N PHE A 150 -3.21 1.80 22.98
CA PHE A 150 -2.21 2.07 24.00
C PHE A 150 -1.52 3.40 23.77
N VAL A 151 -1.11 4.03 24.88
CA VAL A 151 -0.32 5.25 24.87
C VAL A 151 0.89 5.09 25.80
N ALA A 152 2.05 5.59 25.36
CA ALA A 152 3.24 5.71 26.16
C ALA A 152 3.84 7.13 25.98
N GLU A 153 4.45 7.68 27.01
CA GLU A 153 4.98 9.04 26.99
C GLU A 153 6.31 9.12 27.77
N GLU A 154 7.28 9.77 27.20
CA GLU A 154 8.54 10.08 27.87
C GLU A 154 8.34 11.29 28.78
N GLY A 155 8.54 11.09 30.09
CA GLY A 155 8.41 12.15 31.08
C GLY A 155 9.73 12.39 31.85
N PRO A 156 9.79 13.42 32.67
CA PRO A 156 10.97 13.72 33.51
C PRO A 156 11.40 12.53 34.40
N ASN A 157 10.43 11.69 34.79
CA ASN A 157 10.62 10.54 35.68
C ASN A 157 10.43 9.18 34.95
N GLN A 158 10.23 9.17 33.63
CA GLN A 158 10.03 7.96 32.84
C GLN A 158 11.02 7.94 31.69
N SER A 159 12.09 7.18 31.87
CA SER A 159 13.05 6.88 30.80
C SER A 159 12.69 5.53 30.16
N PRO A 160 12.97 5.35 28.85
CA PRO A 160 12.79 4.05 28.21
C PRO A 160 13.57 2.91 28.89
N PRO A 161 12.99 1.70 28.94
CA PRO A 161 11.74 1.27 28.32
C PRO A 161 10.51 1.79 29.05
N LEU A 162 9.53 2.27 28.26
CA LEU A 162 8.28 2.84 28.75
C LEU A 162 7.25 1.74 29.02
N VAL A 163 6.40 1.95 30.02
CA VAL A 163 5.24 1.13 30.31
C VAL A 163 4.01 1.75 29.62
N PRO A 164 3.45 1.12 28.57
CA PRO A 164 2.27 1.63 27.91
C PRO A 164 1.03 1.52 28.79
N ARG A 165 0.14 2.50 28.69
CA ARG A 165 -1.17 2.51 29.34
C ARG A 165 -2.24 2.23 28.29
N SER A 166 -3.22 1.37 28.62
CA SER A 166 -4.39 1.18 27.79
C SER A 166 -5.32 2.41 27.90
N LEU A 167 -5.88 2.83 26.75
CA LEU A 167 -6.93 3.83 26.69
C LEU A 167 -8.28 3.13 26.56
N SER A 168 -9.25 3.55 27.37
CA SER A 168 -10.64 3.12 27.19
C SER A 168 -11.20 3.72 25.91
N THR A 169 -11.81 2.88 25.05
CA THR A 169 -12.30 3.25 23.71
C THR A 169 -13.82 3.20 23.55
N GLY A 170 -14.56 2.95 24.64
CA GLY A 170 -16.04 2.91 24.62
C GLY A 170 -16.65 1.65 23.99
N GLY A 171 -15.83 0.63 23.77
CA GLY A 171 -16.22 -0.66 23.18
C GLY A 171 -16.06 -0.70 21.66
N GLY A 172 -15.64 -1.86 21.16
CA GLY A 172 -15.24 -2.07 19.78
C GLY A 172 -13.76 -1.80 19.55
N ALA A 173 -13.25 -2.35 18.46
CA ALA A 173 -11.86 -2.16 18.07
C ALA A 173 -11.60 -0.73 17.55
N PRO A 174 -10.58 -0.03 18.04
CA PRO A 174 -10.25 1.31 17.59
C PRO A 174 -9.54 1.27 16.24
N LEU A 175 -10.23 1.68 15.18
CA LEU A 175 -9.68 1.77 13.84
C LEU A 175 -9.06 3.15 13.61
N THR A 176 -7.93 3.19 12.92
CA THR A 176 -7.24 4.43 12.47
C THR A 176 -7.18 5.52 13.55
N PRO A 177 -6.70 5.22 14.78
CA PRO A 177 -6.65 6.21 15.84
C PRO A 177 -5.70 7.36 15.46
N ALA A 178 -6.06 8.59 15.85
CA ALA A 178 -5.28 9.79 15.58
C ALA A 178 -5.29 10.73 16.79
N MET A 179 -4.11 11.19 17.20
CA MET A 179 -3.95 12.20 18.25
C MET A 179 -4.42 13.57 17.76
N CYS A 180 -5.05 14.33 18.65
CA CYS A 180 -5.35 15.73 18.36
C CYS A 180 -4.05 16.55 18.27
N PRO A 181 -3.77 17.26 17.15
CA PRO A 181 -2.53 18.03 17.00
C PRO A 181 -2.32 19.11 18.07
N ARG A 182 -3.40 19.71 18.59
CA ARG A 182 -3.37 20.75 19.63
C ARG A 182 -3.31 20.19 21.04
N ALA A 183 -3.85 19.00 21.24
CA ALA A 183 -3.94 18.33 22.55
C ALA A 183 -3.69 16.82 22.39
N PRO A 184 -2.41 16.38 22.29
CA PRO A 184 -2.07 15.00 21.95
C PRO A 184 -2.50 13.95 22.97
N ALA A 185 -2.95 14.38 24.15
CA ALA A 185 -3.61 13.52 25.12
C ALA A 185 -5.01 13.06 24.67
N LEU A 186 -5.66 13.84 23.80
CA LEU A 186 -6.97 13.55 23.23
C LEU A 186 -6.80 12.77 21.92
N VAL A 187 -7.53 11.68 21.77
CA VAL A 187 -7.45 10.77 20.62
C VAL A 187 -8.83 10.58 20.02
N ALA A 188 -8.94 10.72 18.70
CA ALA A 188 -10.11 10.26 17.96
C ALA A 188 -9.82 8.89 17.31
N HIS A 189 -10.81 8.05 17.18
CA HIS A 189 -10.74 6.78 16.48
C HIS A 189 -12.11 6.41 15.92
N ALA A 190 -12.14 5.60 14.89
CA ALA A 190 -13.38 5.02 14.40
C ALA A 190 -13.64 3.69 15.11
N ALA A 191 -14.87 3.44 15.49
CA ALA A 191 -15.32 2.17 16.04
C ALA A 191 -16.83 1.99 15.82
N ARG A 192 -17.26 0.79 15.45
CA ARG A 192 -18.68 0.48 15.21
C ARG A 192 -19.37 1.45 14.23
N GLY A 193 -18.67 1.83 13.17
CA GLY A 193 -19.20 2.73 12.15
C GLY A 193 -19.32 4.20 12.54
N ASP A 194 -18.71 4.63 13.66
CA ASP A 194 -18.76 6.02 14.14
C ASP A 194 -17.42 6.48 14.72
N ILE A 195 -17.29 7.80 14.90
CA ILE A 195 -16.11 8.45 15.47
C ILE A 195 -16.30 8.61 16.99
N TRP A 196 -15.28 8.22 17.72
CA TRP A 196 -15.21 8.28 19.17
C TRP A 196 -14.00 9.08 19.65
N LEU A 197 -14.15 9.73 20.81
CA LEU A 197 -13.07 10.36 21.55
C LEU A 197 -12.62 9.49 22.71
N ALA A 198 -11.31 9.44 22.95
CA ALA A 198 -10.70 8.77 24.08
C ALA A 198 -9.53 9.60 24.66
N GLY A 199 -9.08 9.32 25.87
CA GLY A 199 -7.95 10.01 26.50
C GLY A 199 -8.27 11.46 26.90
N GLY A 200 -7.24 12.31 27.01
CA GLY A 200 -7.37 13.74 27.29
C GLY A 200 -7.98 14.08 28.66
N GLY A 201 -7.92 13.16 29.63
CA GLY A 201 -8.61 13.31 30.92
C GLY A 201 -10.13 13.12 30.85
N LEU A 202 -10.65 12.65 29.71
CA LEU A 202 -12.08 12.36 29.57
C LEU A 202 -12.52 11.34 30.61
N ARG A 203 -13.63 11.64 31.31
CA ARG A 203 -14.24 10.75 32.29
C ARG A 203 -14.66 9.43 31.67
N ARG A 204 -15.17 9.45 30.43
CA ARG A 204 -15.53 8.29 29.63
C ARG A 204 -15.31 8.57 28.14
N PRO A 205 -15.07 7.54 27.32
CA PRO A 205 -15.08 7.71 25.88
C PRO A 205 -16.40 8.31 25.39
N THR A 206 -16.31 9.25 24.44
CA THR A 206 -17.48 10.00 23.95
C THR A 206 -17.68 9.73 22.46
N ARG A 207 -18.87 9.25 22.08
CA ARG A 207 -19.28 9.10 20.69
C ARG A 207 -19.56 10.48 20.08
N LEU A 208 -18.91 10.80 18.97
CA LEU A 208 -19.06 12.10 18.28
C LEU A 208 -20.04 12.07 17.11
N THR A 209 -20.22 10.93 16.47
CA THR A 209 -21.09 10.79 15.30
C THR A 209 -22.11 9.69 15.52
N TYR A 210 -23.21 9.72 14.76
CA TYR A 210 -24.33 8.80 14.91
C TYR A 210 -24.84 8.34 13.54
N ALA A 211 -23.93 7.99 12.63
CA ALA A 211 -24.27 7.47 11.30
C ALA A 211 -24.80 6.03 11.40
N CYS A 212 -24.16 5.24 12.25
CA CYS A 212 -24.54 3.86 12.51
C CYS A 212 -25.63 3.76 13.57
N LYS A 213 -26.67 2.92 13.34
CA LYS A 213 -27.78 2.70 14.27
C LYS A 213 -27.46 1.74 15.41
N GLY A 214 -26.26 1.14 15.44
CA GLY A 214 -25.77 0.33 16.55
C GLY A 214 -26.15 -1.14 16.47
N HIS A 215 -26.14 -1.73 15.29
CA HIS A 215 -26.30 -3.18 15.10
C HIS A 215 -25.12 -3.98 15.68
N GLU A 216 -25.32 -5.30 15.79
CA GLU A 216 -24.29 -6.18 16.34
C GLU A 216 -22.94 -6.05 15.58
N PRO A 217 -21.81 -6.04 16.28
CA PRO A 217 -20.49 -5.79 15.69
C PRO A 217 -20.09 -6.73 14.56
N ASP A 218 -20.68 -7.93 14.52
CA ASP A 218 -20.37 -8.97 13.55
C ASP A 218 -21.19 -8.88 12.25
N ARG A 219 -22.19 -7.96 12.20
CA ARG A 219 -23.08 -7.78 11.05
C ARG A 219 -22.87 -6.43 10.36
N LEU A 220 -21.69 -6.25 9.79
CA LEU A 220 -21.27 -5.00 9.11
C LEU A 220 -22.19 -4.58 7.97
N ALA A 221 -22.91 -5.52 7.35
CA ALA A 221 -23.80 -5.25 6.23
C ALA A 221 -25.17 -4.73 6.62
N ASP A 222 -25.57 -4.89 7.90
CA ASP A 222 -26.92 -4.55 8.35
C ASP A 222 -27.14 -3.02 8.38
N ASP A 223 -26.09 -2.26 8.67
CA ASP A 223 -26.12 -0.80 8.63
C ASP A 223 -25.35 -0.28 7.42
N PRO A 224 -26.04 0.36 6.46
CA PRO A 224 -25.39 0.87 5.25
C PRO A 224 -24.66 2.20 5.47
N ARG A 225 -24.72 2.80 6.65
CA ARG A 225 -24.11 4.10 6.92
C ARG A 225 -23.03 4.00 7.98
N GLN A 226 -21.93 4.70 7.73
CA GLN A 226 -20.82 4.80 8.66
C GLN A 226 -20.13 6.15 8.56
N ALA A 227 -19.56 6.63 9.67
CA ALA A 227 -18.78 7.85 9.75
C ALA A 227 -17.33 7.56 10.13
N GLY A 228 -16.38 8.20 9.46
CA GLY A 228 -14.97 8.06 9.77
C GLY A 228 -14.30 6.79 9.23
N VAL A 229 -15.03 5.92 8.55
CA VAL A 229 -14.52 4.70 7.89
C VAL A 229 -14.83 4.79 6.40
N PRO A 230 -13.83 4.81 5.52
CA PRO A 230 -14.05 4.83 4.08
C PRO A 230 -14.69 3.52 3.58
N CYS A 231 -15.42 3.58 2.45
CA CYS A 231 -15.98 2.39 1.81
C CYS A 231 -14.89 1.45 1.27
N TYR A 232 -15.30 0.23 0.89
CA TYR A 232 -14.40 -0.80 0.38
C TYR A 232 -13.48 -0.31 -0.75
N VAL A 233 -14.03 0.28 -1.81
CA VAL A 233 -13.24 0.71 -2.97
C VAL A 233 -12.26 1.84 -2.64
N THR A 234 -12.62 2.71 -1.71
CA THR A 234 -11.71 3.76 -1.24
C THR A 234 -10.51 3.18 -0.49
N GLN A 235 -10.73 2.18 0.35
CA GLN A 235 -9.66 1.51 1.08
C GLN A 235 -8.79 0.65 0.15
N GLU A 236 -9.39 -0.16 -0.70
CA GLU A 236 -8.67 -1.13 -1.55
C GLU A 236 -7.98 -0.44 -2.73
N GLU A 237 -8.70 0.42 -3.47
CA GLU A 237 -8.25 0.94 -4.76
C GLU A 237 -7.54 2.30 -4.67
N PHE A 238 -7.84 3.09 -3.63
CA PHE A 238 -7.18 4.38 -3.40
C PHE A 238 -6.23 4.39 -2.21
N SER A 239 -6.10 3.26 -1.48
CA SER A 239 -5.23 3.13 -0.30
C SER A 239 -5.48 4.21 0.76
N ARG A 240 -6.74 4.67 0.90
CA ARG A 240 -7.17 5.61 1.92
C ARG A 240 -7.97 4.87 2.99
N TYR A 241 -7.41 4.80 4.19
CA TYR A 241 -7.96 4.01 5.30
C TYR A 241 -8.62 4.86 6.39
N THR A 242 -8.32 6.16 6.43
CA THR A 242 -8.87 7.14 7.36
C THR A 242 -10.01 7.92 6.73
N GLY A 243 -11.10 8.08 7.47
CA GLY A 243 -12.26 8.86 7.05
C GLY A 243 -12.53 10.08 7.93
N PHE A 244 -11.56 10.54 8.75
CA PHE A 244 -11.69 11.74 9.57
C PHE A 244 -10.35 12.45 9.74
N TRP A 245 -10.39 13.78 9.94
CA TRP A 245 -9.20 14.63 9.96
C TRP A 245 -9.35 15.75 10.99
N TRP A 246 -8.46 15.78 11.96
CA TRP A 246 -8.37 16.85 12.92
C TRP A 246 -7.97 18.18 12.27
N GLN A 247 -8.59 19.28 12.67
CA GLN A 247 -8.09 20.62 12.35
C GLN A 247 -6.69 20.80 13.00
N PRO A 248 -5.64 21.12 12.22
CA PRO A 248 -4.28 21.15 12.75
C PRO A 248 -4.02 22.34 13.67
N LYS A 249 -4.69 23.47 13.44
CA LYS A 249 -4.51 24.72 14.15
C LYS A 249 -5.81 25.49 14.25
N SER A 250 -6.03 26.16 15.37
CA SER A 250 -7.14 27.11 15.58
C SER A 250 -6.78 28.02 16.75
N ASP A 251 -7.27 29.25 16.71
CA ASP A 251 -7.03 30.25 17.76
C ASP A 251 -8.14 30.22 18.83
N ASP A 252 -9.21 29.46 18.63
CA ASP A 252 -10.34 29.30 19.57
C ASP A 252 -10.21 28.01 20.42
N ASP A 253 -11.12 27.85 21.38
CA ASP A 253 -11.23 26.68 22.25
C ASP A 253 -12.09 25.56 21.66
N VAL A 254 -12.54 25.70 20.42
CA VAL A 254 -13.34 24.71 19.71
C VAL A 254 -12.45 23.69 19.03
N TYR A 255 -12.72 22.40 19.24
CA TYR A 255 -12.10 21.30 18.51
C TYR A 255 -12.96 20.95 17.31
N ARG A 256 -12.31 20.71 16.15
CA ARG A 256 -12.98 20.40 14.89
C ARG A 256 -12.39 19.14 14.26
N ILE A 257 -13.30 18.28 13.80
CA ILE A 257 -12.96 17.11 13.00
C ILE A 257 -13.84 17.17 11.74
N VAL A 258 -13.20 17.24 10.59
CA VAL A 258 -13.86 16.96 9.31
C VAL A 258 -13.88 15.47 9.09
N TYR A 259 -14.99 14.92 8.64
CA TYR A 259 -15.13 13.50 8.41
C TYR A 259 -15.98 13.17 7.19
N GLU A 260 -15.73 11.99 6.65
CA GLU A 260 -16.56 11.39 5.62
C GLU A 260 -17.64 10.53 6.27
N GLU A 261 -18.87 10.77 5.91
CA GLU A 261 -19.99 9.85 6.10
C GLU A 261 -20.21 9.10 4.79
N VAL A 262 -20.20 7.77 4.88
CA VAL A 262 -20.39 6.86 3.75
C VAL A 262 -21.80 6.29 3.80
N ASP A 263 -22.54 6.34 2.69
CA ASP A 263 -23.84 5.69 2.52
C ASP A 263 -23.74 4.59 1.43
N GLU A 264 -23.81 3.35 1.86
CA GLU A 264 -23.77 2.14 1.03
C GLU A 264 -25.16 1.53 0.78
N SER A 265 -26.25 2.28 0.99
CA SER A 265 -27.64 1.76 0.85
C SER A 265 -27.92 1.15 -0.51
N ASP A 266 -27.33 1.71 -1.58
CA ASP A 266 -27.48 1.24 -2.96
C ASP A 266 -26.46 0.15 -3.34
N VAL A 267 -25.47 -0.15 -2.48
CA VAL A 267 -24.44 -1.15 -2.73
C VAL A 267 -24.95 -2.53 -2.34
N LYS A 268 -24.83 -3.50 -3.24
CA LYS A 268 -25.31 -4.86 -3.02
C LYS A 268 -24.49 -5.60 -1.98
N ILE A 269 -25.18 -6.37 -1.13
CA ILE A 269 -24.57 -7.27 -0.17
C ILE A 269 -24.02 -8.50 -0.91
N PHE A 270 -22.85 -8.91 -0.49
CA PHE A 270 -22.18 -10.15 -0.87
C PHE A 270 -21.93 -11.01 0.36
N SER A 271 -22.20 -12.31 0.24
CA SER A 271 -22.09 -13.26 1.36
C SER A 271 -21.13 -14.39 1.01
N PHE A 272 -20.31 -14.80 1.98
CA PHE A 272 -19.41 -15.96 1.86
C PHE A 272 -19.26 -16.67 3.22
N PRO A 273 -18.84 -17.97 3.24
CA PRO A 273 -18.66 -18.71 4.48
C PRO A 273 -17.66 -18.06 5.42
N SER A 274 -18.00 -17.94 6.71
CA SER A 274 -17.08 -17.39 7.70
C SER A 274 -15.86 -18.29 7.89
N SER A 275 -14.68 -17.64 8.00
CA SER A 275 -13.43 -18.33 8.32
C SER A 275 -13.29 -18.71 9.80
N GLN A 276 -14.12 -18.11 10.68
CA GLN A 276 -13.93 -18.17 12.13
C GLN A 276 -14.79 -19.20 12.86
N THR A 277 -15.83 -19.74 12.22
CA THR A 277 -16.78 -20.58 12.90
C THR A 277 -17.00 -21.92 12.23
N THR A 278 -17.15 -22.95 13.05
CA THR A 278 -17.62 -24.28 12.64
C THR A 278 -19.14 -24.35 12.56
N SER A 279 -19.86 -23.26 12.90
CA SER A 279 -21.30 -23.18 13.03
C SER A 279 -22.07 -22.93 11.72
N GLY A 280 -21.37 -22.74 10.60
CA GLY A 280 -21.99 -22.45 9.31
C GLY A 280 -22.43 -21.00 9.16
N GLU A 281 -21.91 -20.09 9.97
CA GLU A 281 -22.13 -18.66 9.84
C GLU A 281 -21.57 -18.10 8.54
N VAL A 282 -22.22 -17.07 8.02
CA VAL A 282 -21.89 -16.39 6.79
C VAL A 282 -21.39 -15.00 7.11
N GLU A 283 -20.31 -14.60 6.45
CA GLU A 283 -19.85 -13.21 6.47
C GLU A 283 -20.55 -12.44 5.36
N GLU A 284 -21.08 -11.27 5.70
CA GLU A 284 -21.78 -10.38 4.78
C GLU A 284 -21.11 -9.02 4.76
N PHE A 285 -20.91 -8.47 3.57
CA PHE A 285 -20.47 -7.08 3.41
C PHE A 285 -20.91 -6.52 2.07
N ARG A 286 -20.91 -5.20 1.95
CA ARG A 286 -21.31 -4.50 0.74
C ARG A 286 -20.14 -4.42 -0.23
N PHE A 287 -20.39 -4.83 -1.49
CA PHE A 287 -19.36 -4.88 -2.52
C PHE A 287 -19.92 -4.41 -3.87
N PRO A 288 -19.42 -3.28 -4.41
CA PRO A 288 -19.90 -2.75 -5.67
C PRO A 288 -19.24 -3.44 -6.84
N ARG A 289 -19.95 -4.33 -7.53
CA ARG A 289 -19.46 -4.98 -8.74
C ARG A 289 -19.51 -4.07 -9.95
N ALA A 290 -18.62 -4.26 -10.91
CA ALA A 290 -18.58 -3.49 -12.15
C ALA A 290 -19.98 -3.33 -12.78
N GLY A 291 -20.37 -2.09 -13.03
CA GLY A 291 -21.68 -1.72 -13.55
C GLY A 291 -22.78 -1.50 -12.51
N THR A 292 -22.49 -1.65 -11.21
CA THR A 292 -23.46 -1.40 -10.13
C THR A 292 -23.17 -0.04 -9.44
N PRO A 293 -24.09 0.49 -8.62
CA PRO A 293 -23.81 1.69 -7.83
C PRO A 293 -22.65 1.54 -6.84
N ASN A 294 -21.91 2.63 -6.64
CA ASN A 294 -20.92 2.78 -5.57
C ASN A 294 -21.58 3.36 -4.31
N ALA A 295 -20.81 3.32 -3.22
CA ALA A 295 -21.11 4.08 -2.01
C ALA A 295 -21.10 5.61 -2.30
N LYS A 296 -21.94 6.35 -1.59
CA LYS A 296 -21.96 7.81 -1.65
C LYS A 296 -21.13 8.38 -0.50
N SER A 297 -20.20 9.29 -0.80
CA SER A 297 -19.38 9.98 0.19
C SER A 297 -19.94 11.38 0.45
N ILE A 298 -20.18 11.69 1.72
CA ILE A 298 -20.67 13.00 2.18
C ILE A 298 -19.63 13.56 3.14
N LEU A 299 -19.14 14.77 2.89
CA LEU A 299 -18.19 15.44 3.77
C LEU A 299 -18.93 16.28 4.80
N ARG A 300 -18.58 16.08 6.08
CA ARG A 300 -19.21 16.73 7.24
C ARG A 300 -18.16 17.20 8.23
N MET A 301 -18.58 18.02 9.19
CA MET A 301 -17.75 18.46 10.31
C MET A 301 -18.48 18.26 11.62
N VAL A 302 -17.77 17.78 12.63
CA VAL A 302 -18.21 17.78 14.03
C VAL A 302 -17.32 18.70 14.84
N THR A 303 -17.93 19.49 15.73
CA THR A 303 -17.22 20.38 16.65
C THR A 303 -17.62 20.07 18.09
N PHE A 304 -16.73 20.37 19.01
CA PHE A 304 -16.99 20.23 20.44
C PHE A 304 -16.03 21.10 21.27
N ARG A 305 -16.32 21.25 22.54
CA ARG A 305 -15.45 21.88 23.54
C ARG A 305 -15.13 20.90 24.66
N LEU A 306 -14.02 21.09 25.36
CA LEU A 306 -13.68 20.37 26.56
C LEU A 306 -13.94 21.23 27.77
N GLN A 307 -14.71 20.70 28.73
CA GLN A 307 -14.99 21.35 30.00
C GLN A 307 -14.68 20.40 31.16
N LYS A 308 -14.42 20.97 32.34
CA LYS A 308 -14.29 20.16 33.57
C LYS A 308 -15.62 19.49 33.85
N ALA A 309 -15.56 18.19 34.08
CA ALA A 309 -16.75 17.41 34.41
C ALA A 309 -17.29 17.86 35.78
N SER A 310 -18.61 17.99 35.88
CA SER A 310 -19.26 18.27 37.15
C SER A 310 -18.99 17.17 38.19
N PRO A 311 -18.82 17.50 39.50
CA PRO A 311 -18.64 16.49 40.53
C PRO A 311 -19.82 15.51 40.52
N THR A 312 -19.53 14.23 40.46
CA THR A 312 -20.56 13.18 40.43
C THR A 312 -21.22 13.05 41.78
N THR A 313 -22.54 13.09 41.84
CA THR A 313 -23.29 12.63 43.01
C THR A 313 -23.21 11.11 43.11
N VAL A 314 -23.02 10.58 44.32
CA VAL A 314 -22.74 9.17 44.68
C VAL A 314 -23.74 8.14 44.12
N LEU A 315 -24.79 8.56 43.44
CA LEU A 315 -25.84 7.68 42.89
C LEU A 315 -25.51 6.98 41.58
N ASP A 316 -24.47 7.44 40.85
CA ASP A 316 -24.08 6.86 39.56
C ASP A 316 -23.21 5.58 39.65
N TYR A 317 -22.84 5.17 40.89
CA TYR A 317 -21.93 4.04 41.11
C TYR A 317 -22.58 2.65 41.06
N TYR A 318 -23.93 2.54 40.97
CA TYR A 318 -24.61 1.25 41.16
C TYR A 318 -25.05 0.54 39.88
N HIS A 319 -24.73 1.02 38.67
CA HIS A 319 -25.31 0.43 37.47
C HIS A 319 -24.32 -0.23 36.46
N GLU A 320 -23.00 -0.24 36.70
CA GLU A 320 -22.11 -0.97 35.84
C GLU A 320 -21.04 -1.75 36.62
N GLY A 321 -21.30 -3.05 36.73
CA GLY A 321 -20.31 -4.02 37.20
C GLY A 321 -19.37 -4.41 36.11
N VAL A 322 -18.26 -3.69 35.91
CA VAL A 322 -16.97 -4.18 35.42
C VAL A 322 -15.93 -3.13 35.79
N GLY A 323 -14.86 -3.57 36.48
CA GLY A 323 -13.80 -2.69 36.99
C GLY A 323 -12.96 -2.06 35.93
N ASP A 324 -13.33 -0.87 35.49
CA ASP A 324 -12.46 -0.01 34.67
C ASP A 324 -11.73 0.98 35.58
N SER A 325 -10.40 0.89 35.56
CA SER A 325 -9.54 1.85 36.23
C SER A 325 -9.64 3.22 35.52
N PHE A 326 -10.24 4.18 36.22
CA PHE A 326 -10.35 5.57 35.77
C PHE A 326 -8.95 6.15 35.45
N SER A 327 -8.74 6.63 34.25
CA SER A 327 -7.57 7.43 33.91
C SER A 327 -7.78 8.88 34.37
N SER A 328 -7.37 9.20 35.59
CA SER A 328 -7.18 10.60 36.00
C SER A 328 -5.80 11.05 35.49
N ASP A 329 -5.71 12.21 34.84
CA ASP A 329 -4.43 12.90 34.66
C ASP A 329 -3.84 13.23 36.06
N ALA A 330 -2.53 13.46 36.10
CA ALA A 330 -1.76 13.65 37.32
C ALA A 330 -2.35 14.69 38.34
N ASN A 331 -3.33 15.48 37.93
CA ASN A 331 -4.01 16.50 38.73
C ASN A 331 -5.43 16.11 39.15
N GLY A 332 -5.95 14.91 38.84
CA GLY A 332 -7.23 14.43 39.34
C GLY A 332 -8.49 15.10 38.77
N GLU A 333 -8.37 15.97 37.77
CA GLU A 333 -9.51 16.63 37.13
C GLU A 333 -10.04 15.80 35.94
N SER A 334 -11.33 15.45 35.97
CA SER A 334 -11.97 14.78 34.82
C SER A 334 -12.56 15.80 33.87
N MET A 335 -12.51 15.50 32.56
CA MET A 335 -13.01 16.35 31.47
C MET A 335 -14.23 15.69 30.81
N GLU A 336 -15.07 16.51 30.19
CA GLU A 336 -16.20 16.09 29.35
C GLU A 336 -16.17 16.86 28.04
N ALA A 337 -16.54 16.20 26.94
CA ALA A 337 -16.80 16.87 25.69
C ALA A 337 -18.23 17.42 25.70
N THR A 338 -18.35 18.73 25.52
CA THR A 338 -19.59 19.47 25.56
C THR A 338 -19.79 20.29 24.26
N ASP A 339 -20.99 20.83 24.07
CA ASP A 339 -21.32 21.67 22.90
C ASP A 339 -21.00 20.95 21.58
N ILE A 340 -21.36 19.65 21.52
CA ILE A 340 -21.13 18.85 20.32
C ILE A 340 -22.12 19.27 19.25
N ARG A 341 -21.61 19.75 18.09
CA ARG A 341 -22.43 20.21 16.97
C ARG A 341 -21.95 19.61 15.67
N TRP A 342 -22.88 19.35 14.75
CA TRP A 342 -22.63 18.80 13.43
C TRP A 342 -22.94 19.82 12.36
N TYR A 343 -22.12 19.84 11.33
CA TYR A 343 -22.22 20.78 10.23
C TYR A 343 -22.17 20.01 8.91
N ASP A 344 -23.10 20.32 8.04
CA ASP A 344 -23.07 19.91 6.64
C ASP A 344 -22.40 20.99 5.80
N LEU A 345 -21.95 20.65 4.60
CA LEU A 345 -21.57 21.66 3.63
C LEU A 345 -22.81 22.44 3.20
N TYR A 346 -22.70 23.76 3.18
CA TYR A 346 -23.76 24.65 2.69
C TYR A 346 -24.26 24.24 1.31
N GLN A 347 -23.32 23.87 0.41
CA GLN A 347 -23.61 23.27 -0.86
C GLN A 347 -22.91 21.91 -0.90
N PRO A 348 -23.64 20.80 -1.02
CA PRO A 348 -23.06 19.46 -1.11
C PRO A 348 -22.10 19.34 -2.28
N LEU A 349 -21.03 18.55 -2.13
CA LEU A 349 -20.03 18.34 -3.19
C LEU A 349 -20.66 17.82 -4.49
N LYS A 350 -21.70 16.99 -4.39
CA LYS A 350 -22.40 16.45 -5.57
C LYS A 350 -23.18 17.50 -6.34
N ASP A 351 -23.65 18.54 -5.69
CA ASP A 351 -24.39 19.64 -6.31
C ASP A 351 -23.43 20.63 -6.99
N THR A 352 -22.24 20.82 -6.41
CA THR A 352 -21.17 21.66 -7.00
C THR A 352 -20.47 20.93 -8.14
N PHE A 353 -20.23 19.62 -7.97
CA PHE A 353 -19.53 18.75 -8.91
C PHE A 353 -20.41 17.52 -9.25
N PRO A 354 -21.39 17.63 -10.13
CA PRO A 354 -22.32 16.53 -10.47
C PRO A 354 -21.61 15.26 -10.99
N TRP A 355 -20.45 15.42 -11.63
CA TRP A 355 -19.61 14.35 -12.15
C TRP A 355 -18.85 13.57 -11.06
N PHE A 356 -18.72 14.09 -9.85
CA PHE A 356 -17.98 13.53 -8.74
C PHE A 356 -18.51 12.14 -8.35
N GLU A 357 -17.60 11.18 -8.20
CA GLU A 357 -17.90 9.80 -7.75
C GLU A 357 -17.07 9.40 -6.53
N TYR A 358 -15.74 9.64 -6.56
CA TYR A 358 -14.83 9.18 -5.52
C TYR A 358 -14.16 10.37 -4.80
N LEU A 359 -14.28 10.38 -3.48
CA LEU A 359 -13.51 11.25 -2.59
C LEU A 359 -12.14 10.59 -2.34
N ALA A 360 -11.16 10.87 -3.20
CA ALA A 360 -9.89 10.14 -3.20
C ALA A 360 -9.00 10.54 -2.02
N ARG A 361 -8.87 11.83 -1.72
CA ARG A 361 -8.06 12.37 -0.62
C ARG A 361 -8.76 13.55 0.05
N VAL A 362 -8.48 13.74 1.34
CA VAL A 362 -8.97 14.85 2.16
C VAL A 362 -7.89 15.27 3.15
N GLY A 363 -7.82 16.54 3.47
CA GLY A 363 -6.99 17.06 4.54
C GLY A 363 -7.24 18.53 4.81
N TRP A 364 -6.45 19.11 5.71
CA TRP A 364 -6.50 20.50 6.06
C TRP A 364 -5.30 21.27 5.49
N THR A 365 -5.49 22.54 5.19
CA THR A 365 -4.35 23.46 5.02
C THR A 365 -3.62 23.64 6.36
N PRO A 366 -2.31 23.93 6.35
CA PRO A 366 -1.53 24.03 7.59
C PRO A 366 -2.01 25.10 8.58
N ASP A 367 -2.70 26.14 8.09
CA ASP A 367 -3.34 27.19 8.90
C ASP A 367 -4.66 26.75 9.54
N GLY A 368 -5.27 25.67 9.04
CA GLY A 368 -6.56 25.17 9.51
C GLY A 368 -7.78 25.96 8.99
N GLU A 369 -7.60 26.87 8.04
CA GLU A 369 -8.67 27.72 7.51
C GLU A 369 -9.47 27.07 6.37
N HIS A 370 -8.88 26.07 5.70
CA HIS A 370 -9.49 25.39 4.58
C HIS A 370 -9.35 23.86 4.71
N VAL A 371 -10.35 23.17 4.19
CA VAL A 371 -10.29 21.72 3.91
C VAL A 371 -9.99 21.54 2.43
N TRP A 372 -9.00 20.74 2.08
CA TRP A 372 -8.76 20.38 0.70
C TRP A 372 -9.25 18.97 0.40
N VAL A 373 -9.74 18.77 -0.81
CA VAL A 373 -10.26 17.47 -1.29
C VAL A 373 -9.74 17.17 -2.69
N GLN A 374 -9.47 15.89 -2.96
CA GLN A 374 -9.27 15.39 -4.33
C GLN A 374 -10.52 14.63 -4.75
N LEU A 375 -11.21 15.15 -5.73
CA LEU A 375 -12.44 14.61 -6.32
C LEU A 375 -12.10 13.89 -7.63
N LEU A 376 -12.65 12.69 -7.82
CA LEU A 376 -12.40 11.88 -9.00
C LEU A 376 -13.73 11.42 -9.61
N ASP A 377 -13.82 11.40 -10.94
CA ASP A 377 -14.99 10.88 -11.63
C ASP A 377 -15.01 9.34 -11.66
N ARG A 378 -16.13 8.75 -11.98
CA ARG A 378 -16.30 7.29 -12.01
C ARG A 378 -15.35 6.58 -12.99
N LYS A 379 -15.02 7.21 -14.12
CA LYS A 379 -14.08 6.69 -15.11
C LYS A 379 -12.62 6.89 -14.70
N GLN A 380 -12.39 7.66 -13.65
CA GLN A 380 -11.06 8.06 -13.15
C GLN A 380 -10.23 8.77 -14.23
N GLN A 381 -10.91 9.58 -15.02
CA GLN A 381 -10.34 10.36 -16.13
C GLN A 381 -10.34 11.87 -15.87
N ARG A 382 -11.05 12.32 -14.83
CA ARG A 382 -11.08 13.70 -14.35
C ARG A 382 -10.81 13.74 -12.86
N LEU A 383 -9.84 14.57 -12.44
CA LEU A 383 -9.51 14.83 -11.04
C LEU A 383 -9.49 16.33 -10.80
N GLU A 384 -10.08 16.75 -9.70
CA GLU A 384 -9.94 18.12 -9.21
C GLU A 384 -9.45 18.17 -7.78
N LEU A 385 -8.46 19.01 -7.53
CA LEU A 385 -8.03 19.44 -6.20
C LEU A 385 -8.78 20.71 -5.85
N CYS A 386 -9.58 20.65 -4.78
CA CYS A 386 -10.42 21.78 -4.36
C CYS A 386 -10.06 22.23 -2.94
N LEU A 387 -10.21 23.53 -2.66
CA LEU A 387 -10.23 24.12 -1.33
C LEU A 387 -11.64 24.48 -0.93
N ILE A 388 -12.03 24.06 0.26
CA ILE A 388 -13.32 24.34 0.89
C ILE A 388 -13.05 25.24 2.10
N PRO A 389 -13.48 26.51 2.09
CA PRO A 389 -13.33 27.38 3.25
C PRO A 389 -14.08 26.86 4.47
N LEU A 390 -13.54 27.06 5.65
CA LEU A 390 -14.19 26.62 6.91
C LEU A 390 -15.62 27.17 7.05
N ALA A 391 -15.88 28.39 6.51
CA ALA A 391 -17.20 29.02 6.50
C ALA A 391 -18.27 28.27 5.67
N HIS A 392 -17.86 27.34 4.79
CA HIS A 392 -18.79 26.46 4.06
C HIS A 392 -19.42 25.36 4.91
N PHE A 393 -18.86 25.07 6.07
CA PHE A 393 -19.49 24.21 7.05
C PHE A 393 -20.42 25.07 7.92
N ALA A 394 -21.67 25.21 7.50
CA ALA A 394 -22.66 26.03 8.15
C ALA A 394 -23.65 25.16 8.95
N ALA A 395 -23.86 25.50 10.22
CA ALA A 395 -25.02 24.99 10.91
C ALA A 395 -26.25 25.73 10.38
N PRO A 396 -27.31 25.04 10.00
CA PRO A 396 -28.62 25.68 9.80
C PRO A 396 -29.01 26.41 11.09
N ALA A 397 -29.36 27.67 11.00
CA ALA A 397 -29.80 28.46 12.15
C ALA A 397 -31.01 27.77 12.82
N GLY A 398 -30.84 27.37 14.09
CA GLY A 398 -31.87 26.65 14.87
C GLY A 398 -31.82 25.13 14.83
N TYR A 399 -30.79 24.53 14.31
CA TYR A 399 -30.68 23.06 14.23
C TYR A 399 -29.83 22.50 15.37
N GLU A 400 -30.44 22.13 16.45
CA GLU A 400 -29.94 21.17 17.44
C GLU A 400 -30.40 19.78 16.97
N ARG A 401 -29.52 19.02 16.35
CA ARG A 401 -29.84 17.65 15.93
C ARG A 401 -29.93 16.76 17.17
N ALA A 402 -31.12 16.39 17.57
CA ALA A 402 -31.31 15.30 18.49
C ALA A 402 -30.90 13.98 17.80
N PRO A 403 -30.29 13.00 18.53
CA PRO A 403 -29.78 11.75 17.94
C PRO A 403 -30.79 10.91 17.14
N ASP A 404 -32.08 11.13 17.35
CA ASP A 404 -33.17 10.24 16.87
C ASP A 404 -33.97 10.78 15.67
N THR A 405 -33.66 11.97 15.12
CA THR A 405 -34.44 12.54 13.99
C THR A 405 -33.67 12.47 12.68
N LEU A 406 -33.76 11.32 12.02
CA LEU A 406 -32.95 11.00 10.83
C LEU A 406 -33.55 11.46 9.50
N HIS A 407 -34.75 11.98 9.41
CA HIS A 407 -35.45 12.29 8.16
C HIS A 407 -36.39 13.49 8.30
N THR A 408 -35.91 14.69 8.08
CA THR A 408 -36.77 15.79 7.64
C THR A 408 -36.03 16.61 6.60
N HIS A 409 -36.72 16.93 5.49
CA HIS A 409 -36.24 17.85 4.46
C HIS A 409 -35.89 19.19 5.12
N LEU A 410 -34.64 19.63 4.91
CA LEU A 410 -34.11 20.85 5.47
C LEU A 410 -34.60 22.06 4.62
N ASP A 411 -35.33 22.97 5.23
CA ASP A 411 -35.43 24.30 4.71
C ASP A 411 -34.05 24.98 4.83
N THR A 412 -33.48 25.41 3.71
CA THR A 412 -32.19 26.08 3.66
C THR A 412 -32.20 27.39 4.44
N PRO A 413 -31.33 27.60 5.44
CA PRO A 413 -31.28 28.86 6.17
C PRO A 413 -30.77 29.97 5.28
N LYS A 414 -31.33 31.19 5.45
CA LYS A 414 -30.79 32.39 4.85
C LYS A 414 -29.50 32.79 5.55
N VAL A 415 -28.36 32.42 4.95
CA VAL A 415 -27.04 32.87 5.42
C VAL A 415 -26.85 34.33 5.07
N THR A 416 -26.55 35.17 6.04
CA THR A 416 -26.36 36.62 5.90
C THR A 416 -24.90 37.03 5.76
N GLN A 417 -23.95 36.10 5.79
CA GLN A 417 -22.51 36.40 5.61
C GLN A 417 -22.04 36.04 4.20
N PRO A 418 -21.06 36.81 3.65
CA PRO A 418 -20.46 36.47 2.36
C PRO A 418 -19.77 35.12 2.44
N LEU A 419 -20.18 34.14 1.61
CA LEU A 419 -19.58 32.85 1.46
C LEU A 419 -18.46 32.96 0.42
N GLN A 420 -17.25 32.50 0.79
CA GLN A 420 -16.24 32.20 -0.22
C GLN A 420 -16.66 30.92 -0.94
N ASP A 421 -16.63 30.93 -2.27
CA ASP A 421 -16.96 29.75 -3.07
C ASP A 421 -15.87 28.65 -2.90
N ILE A 422 -16.24 27.38 -3.14
CA ILE A 422 -15.27 26.28 -3.23
C ILE A 422 -14.33 26.60 -4.41
N GLN A 423 -13.03 26.59 -4.13
CA GLN A 423 -12.01 26.94 -5.12
C GLN A 423 -11.39 25.69 -5.72
N VAL A 424 -11.41 25.56 -7.04
CA VAL A 424 -10.63 24.55 -7.75
C VAL A 424 -9.18 25.05 -7.90
N LEU A 425 -8.22 24.32 -7.37
CA LEU A 425 -6.80 24.64 -7.46
C LEU A 425 -6.12 23.99 -8.67
N VAL A 426 -6.49 22.73 -8.95
CA VAL A 426 -5.96 21.95 -10.06
C VAL A 426 -7.10 21.16 -10.68
N SER A 427 -7.13 21.12 -12.01
CA SER A 427 -8.00 20.24 -12.79
C SER A 427 -7.13 19.41 -13.74
N GLU A 428 -7.24 18.09 -13.65
CA GLU A 428 -6.50 17.15 -14.50
C GLU A 428 -7.46 16.26 -15.28
N THR A 429 -7.10 15.95 -16.52
CA THR A 429 -7.86 15.04 -17.37
C THR A 429 -6.97 14.03 -18.07
N ALA A 430 -7.49 12.82 -18.28
CA ALA A 430 -6.78 11.72 -18.94
C ALA A 430 -7.74 10.92 -19.85
N PRO A 431 -8.23 11.47 -20.96
CA PRO A 431 -9.27 10.84 -21.78
C PRO A 431 -8.82 9.48 -22.36
N ASP A 432 -7.55 9.34 -22.69
CA ASP A 432 -6.98 8.12 -23.29
C ASP A 432 -6.42 7.12 -22.28
N ALA A 433 -6.37 7.52 -20.99
CA ALA A 433 -5.82 6.73 -19.91
C ALA A 433 -6.75 6.83 -18.68
N TRP A 434 -6.19 6.77 -17.53
CA TRP A 434 -6.76 7.09 -16.21
C TRP A 434 -5.80 7.97 -15.45
N ILE A 435 -6.26 8.54 -14.36
CA ILE A 435 -5.44 9.36 -13.45
C ILE A 435 -4.99 8.48 -12.29
N ASN A 436 -3.68 8.41 -12.09
CA ASN A 436 -3.08 7.78 -10.92
C ASN A 436 -3.16 8.73 -9.72
N VAL A 437 -4.00 8.41 -8.74
CA VAL A 437 -4.09 9.20 -7.50
C VAL A 437 -2.78 9.07 -6.73
N HIS A 438 -2.27 10.21 -6.23
CA HIS A 438 -1.02 10.29 -5.48
C HIS A 438 -1.18 11.08 -4.18
N ASP A 439 -0.18 10.99 -3.28
CA ASP A 439 -0.21 11.64 -1.96
C ASP A 439 0.61 12.94 -1.91
N ILE A 440 1.15 13.40 -3.04
CA ILE A 440 2.00 14.59 -3.09
C ILE A 440 1.14 15.84 -3.18
N LEU A 441 1.03 16.53 -2.04
CA LEU A 441 0.51 17.88 -1.90
C LEU A 441 1.22 18.51 -0.70
N HIS A 442 1.99 19.55 -0.95
CA HIS A 442 2.72 20.26 0.11
C HIS A 442 2.52 21.77 -0.03
N PHE A 443 1.78 22.36 0.90
CA PHE A 443 1.54 23.80 0.93
C PHE A 443 2.79 24.54 1.40
N LEU A 444 3.08 25.65 0.73
CA LEU A 444 4.19 26.55 1.02
C LEU A 444 3.67 27.90 1.52
N PRO A 445 4.49 28.67 2.26
CA PRO A 445 4.14 30.04 2.60
C PRO A 445 3.78 30.85 1.35
N SER A 446 2.64 31.53 1.39
CA SER A 446 2.03 32.18 0.24
C SER A 446 1.78 33.68 0.51
N PRO A 447 1.87 34.55 -0.51
CA PRO A 447 1.39 35.92 -0.42
C PRO A 447 -0.12 35.97 -0.10
N PRO A 448 -0.61 37.09 0.43
CA PRO A 448 -2.05 37.30 0.63
C PRO A 448 -2.85 37.04 -0.65
N HIS A 449 -4.06 36.49 -0.53
CA HIS A 449 -4.96 36.18 -1.64
C HIS A 449 -4.38 35.21 -2.68
N SER A 450 -3.44 34.36 -2.28
CA SER A 450 -2.91 33.30 -3.11
C SER A 450 -2.58 32.06 -2.27
N VAL A 451 -2.53 30.92 -2.93
CA VAL A 451 -2.04 29.67 -2.35
C VAL A 451 -0.95 29.11 -3.25
N ARG A 452 0.16 28.66 -2.62
CA ARG A 452 1.32 28.10 -3.28
C ARG A 452 1.60 26.72 -2.73
N PHE A 453 1.80 25.75 -3.62
CA PHE A 453 2.01 24.35 -3.21
C PHE A 453 2.81 23.57 -4.23
N ILE A 454 3.39 22.45 -3.78
CA ILE A 454 3.99 21.44 -4.67
C ILE A 454 2.92 20.39 -4.95
N TRP A 455 2.75 20.09 -6.23
CA TRP A 455 1.82 19.10 -6.76
C TRP A 455 2.55 18.13 -7.67
N ALA A 456 2.11 16.88 -7.78
CA ALA A 456 2.60 15.96 -8.80
C ALA A 456 1.57 15.81 -9.92
N SER A 457 2.01 15.73 -11.16
CA SER A 457 1.14 15.56 -12.33
C SER A 457 1.78 14.68 -13.39
N GLU A 458 0.95 13.92 -14.09
CA GLU A 458 1.34 13.10 -15.25
C GLU A 458 1.06 13.82 -16.58
N GLU A 459 0.82 15.10 -16.61
CA GLU A 459 0.49 15.85 -17.84
C GLU A 459 1.57 15.77 -18.92
N SER A 460 2.83 15.61 -18.50
CA SER A 460 3.99 15.44 -19.40
C SER A 460 4.18 13.99 -19.90
N GLY A 461 3.28 13.05 -19.51
CA GLY A 461 3.38 11.63 -19.82
C GLY A 461 4.06 10.79 -18.73
N HIS A 462 4.73 11.42 -17.76
CA HIS A 462 5.37 10.80 -16.59
C HIS A 462 5.04 11.64 -15.36
N LEU A 463 5.03 11.00 -14.17
CA LEU A 463 4.74 11.70 -12.92
C LEU A 463 5.89 12.61 -12.51
N HIS A 464 5.65 13.93 -12.54
CA HIS A 464 6.62 14.95 -12.18
C HIS A 464 6.10 15.94 -11.15
N LEU A 465 7.03 16.64 -10.46
CA LEU A 465 6.73 17.67 -9.48
C LEU A 465 6.59 19.03 -10.16
N TYR A 466 5.57 19.77 -9.75
CA TYR A 466 5.29 21.14 -10.18
C TYR A 466 5.13 22.05 -8.96
N LEU A 467 5.63 23.26 -9.08
CA LEU A 467 5.33 24.35 -8.17
C LEU A 467 4.14 25.14 -8.74
N VAL A 468 3.03 25.10 -8.03
CA VAL A 468 1.78 25.73 -8.46
C VAL A 468 1.46 26.91 -7.55
N THR A 469 1.03 28.02 -8.15
CA THR A 469 0.51 29.20 -7.46
C THR A 469 -0.85 29.52 -8.03
N CYS A 470 -1.87 29.59 -7.17
CA CYS A 470 -3.23 29.93 -7.54
C CYS A 470 -3.67 31.21 -6.83
N ALA A 471 -4.45 32.05 -7.51
CA ALA A 471 -5.11 33.17 -6.87
C ALA A 471 -6.32 32.68 -6.06
N LEU A 472 -6.50 33.24 -4.88
CA LEU A 472 -7.71 33.06 -4.08
C LEU A 472 -8.55 34.37 -4.21
N PRO A 473 -9.71 34.33 -4.88
CA PRO A 473 -10.54 35.50 -5.00
C PRO A 473 -11.04 35.94 -3.61
N PRO A 474 -11.20 37.26 -3.40
CA PRO A 474 -11.79 37.78 -2.16
C PRO A 474 -13.25 37.30 -2.02
N ALA A 475 -13.72 37.21 -0.78
CA ALA A 475 -15.12 36.89 -0.49
C ALA A 475 -16.08 37.82 -1.28
N ARG A 476 -17.01 37.24 -2.04
CA ARG A 476 -17.99 38.05 -2.83
C ARG A 476 -19.12 38.49 -1.94
N ASP A 477 -19.39 39.82 -1.96
CA ASP A 477 -20.64 40.37 -1.44
C ASP A 477 -21.81 39.94 -2.32
N ARG A 478 -22.73 39.16 -1.82
CA ARG A 478 -23.88 38.57 -2.53
C ARG A 478 -24.89 39.63 -3.08
N ALA A 479 -24.73 40.89 -2.71
CA ALA A 479 -25.68 41.96 -3.11
C ALA A 479 -25.64 42.35 -4.60
N THR A 480 -24.63 41.92 -5.37
CA THR A 480 -24.42 42.40 -6.75
C THR A 480 -24.52 41.34 -7.85
N SER A 481 -24.84 40.08 -7.58
CA SER A 481 -24.75 39.00 -8.61
C SER A 481 -26.09 38.34 -8.97
N VAL A 482 -27.13 39.12 -9.26
CA VAL A 482 -28.43 38.56 -9.74
C VAL A 482 -28.54 38.53 -11.28
N VAL A 483 -27.57 39.03 -12.04
CA VAL A 483 -27.76 39.28 -13.50
C VAL A 483 -26.85 38.45 -14.44
N GLU A 484 -25.98 37.58 -13.98
CA GLU A 484 -25.22 36.70 -14.89
C GLU A 484 -25.54 35.23 -14.63
N MET A 485 -26.70 34.81 -15.08
CA MET A 485 -27.02 33.39 -15.27
C MET A 485 -27.17 33.08 -16.74
N ILE A 486 -26.70 31.89 -17.06
CA ILE A 486 -26.93 31.08 -18.27
C ILE A 486 -25.77 31.12 -19.27
N THR A 487 -24.77 30.28 -18.96
CA THR A 487 -24.18 29.38 -19.94
C THR A 487 -24.12 27.99 -19.28
N GLU A 488 -24.69 27.01 -19.95
CA GLU A 488 -24.73 25.59 -19.52
C GLU A 488 -23.31 25.01 -19.55
N ASP A 489 -22.58 25.16 -18.46
CA ASP A 489 -21.35 24.41 -18.21
C ASP A 489 -21.57 23.49 -17.03
N GLU A 490 -21.13 22.22 -17.16
CA GLU A 490 -21.41 21.08 -16.28
C GLU A 490 -20.84 21.20 -14.84
N SER A 491 -20.29 22.36 -14.44
CA SER A 491 -19.82 22.59 -13.06
C SER A 491 -20.21 24.02 -12.60
N ASN A 492 -20.83 24.11 -11.43
CA ASN A 492 -21.11 25.37 -10.74
C ASN A 492 -19.90 26.00 -10.04
N ALA A 493 -18.69 25.37 -10.14
CA ALA A 493 -17.46 25.88 -9.58
C ALA A 493 -16.65 26.64 -10.63
N ALA A 494 -16.06 27.76 -10.24
CA ALA A 494 -15.10 28.45 -11.09
C ALA A 494 -13.85 27.55 -11.29
N GLY A 495 -13.39 27.44 -12.53
CA GLY A 495 -12.19 26.70 -12.89
C GLY A 495 -10.94 27.19 -12.16
N PRO A 496 -9.81 26.45 -12.22
CA PRO A 496 -8.58 26.79 -11.50
C PRO A 496 -8.05 28.16 -11.94
N ASN A 497 -7.81 29.04 -10.97
CA ASN A 497 -7.24 30.36 -11.20
C ASN A 497 -5.71 30.34 -11.01
N ILE A 498 -5.01 29.64 -11.92
CA ILE A 498 -3.58 29.39 -11.86
C ILE A 498 -2.81 30.65 -12.29
N ILE A 499 -2.02 31.22 -11.39
CA ILE A 499 -1.07 32.31 -11.66
C ILE A 499 0.18 31.74 -12.33
N SER A 500 0.71 30.63 -11.80
CA SER A 500 1.87 29.94 -12.35
C SER A 500 1.85 28.45 -12.03
N LYS A 501 2.33 27.63 -12.97
CA LYS A 501 2.59 26.20 -12.80
C LYS A 501 3.93 25.89 -13.43
N GLU A 502 4.97 25.70 -12.61
CA GLU A 502 6.34 25.56 -13.05
C GLU A 502 6.87 24.16 -12.72
N PRO A 503 7.46 23.44 -13.69
CA PRO A 503 8.02 22.11 -13.43
C PRO A 503 9.26 22.21 -12.53
N ILE A 504 9.29 21.43 -11.45
CA ILE A 504 10.47 21.20 -10.61
C ILE A 504 11.29 20.06 -11.21
N THR A 505 10.63 19.04 -11.75
CA THR A 505 11.25 17.90 -12.39
C THR A 505 10.66 17.68 -13.77
N ALA A 506 11.43 17.09 -14.70
CA ALA A 506 10.98 16.75 -16.05
C ALA A 506 11.83 15.62 -16.65
N GLY A 507 11.33 14.94 -17.69
CA GLY A 507 12.04 13.91 -18.43
C GLY A 507 11.22 12.63 -18.64
N GLU A 508 11.81 11.62 -19.27
CA GLU A 508 11.19 10.30 -19.49
C GLU A 508 11.44 9.35 -18.29
N TRP A 509 11.05 9.78 -17.11
CA TRP A 509 11.19 9.06 -15.84
C TRP A 509 10.15 9.57 -14.84
N GLU A 510 9.98 8.89 -13.70
CA GLU A 510 8.94 9.21 -12.74
C GLU A 510 9.46 9.53 -11.34
N VAL A 511 8.81 10.48 -10.68
CA VAL A 511 8.85 10.68 -9.24
C VAL A 511 7.94 9.65 -8.58
N MET A 512 8.32 9.14 -7.41
CA MET A 512 7.45 8.27 -6.61
C MET A 512 6.33 9.08 -5.95
N GLY A 513 5.08 8.77 -6.25
CA GLY A 513 3.88 9.56 -5.89
C GLY A 513 3.44 9.53 -4.42
N LYS A 514 4.34 9.23 -3.45
CA LYS A 514 3.93 9.03 -2.05
C LYS A 514 4.41 10.12 -1.08
N LYS A 515 5.64 10.55 -1.16
CA LYS A 515 6.22 11.45 -0.15
C LYS A 515 7.32 12.33 -0.74
N ILE A 516 7.34 13.57 -0.32
CA ILE A 516 8.43 14.53 -0.55
C ILE A 516 8.82 15.17 0.79
N TRP A 517 10.01 15.75 0.86
CA TRP A 517 10.47 16.53 2.01
C TRP A 517 10.93 17.88 1.50
N VAL A 518 10.50 18.94 2.18
CA VAL A 518 10.74 20.30 1.72
C VAL A 518 11.52 21.08 2.77
N ASP A 519 12.70 21.53 2.38
CA ASP A 519 13.47 22.48 3.15
C ASP A 519 13.20 23.90 2.63
N ALA A 520 12.25 24.57 3.25
CA ALA A 520 11.85 25.91 2.86
C ALA A 520 12.99 26.93 3.09
N GLY A 521 13.85 26.72 4.11
CA GLY A 521 14.97 27.57 4.42
C GLY A 521 16.08 27.53 3.36
N ARG A 522 16.36 26.34 2.84
CA ARG A 522 17.36 26.12 1.77
C ARG A 522 16.74 26.16 0.38
N GLN A 523 15.43 26.33 0.26
CA GLN A 523 14.70 26.27 -1.01
C GLN A 523 14.99 24.96 -1.78
N GLN A 524 14.93 23.83 -1.09
CA GLN A 524 15.18 22.49 -1.65
C GLN A 524 13.98 21.59 -1.44
N VAL A 525 13.73 20.72 -2.41
CA VAL A 525 12.81 19.58 -2.26
C VAL A 525 13.58 18.28 -2.45
N TYR A 526 13.34 17.34 -1.55
CA TYR A 526 13.87 15.98 -1.62
C TYR A 526 12.75 15.04 -2.00
N PHE A 527 13.04 14.10 -2.90
CA PHE A 527 12.05 13.13 -3.39
C PHE A 527 12.74 11.84 -3.84
N VAL A 528 11.97 10.76 -3.90
CA VAL A 528 12.42 9.51 -4.49
C VAL A 528 11.96 9.45 -5.94
N GLY A 529 12.86 9.07 -6.86
CA GLY A 529 12.57 8.98 -8.28
C GLY A 529 13.28 7.81 -8.96
N LEU A 530 12.95 7.61 -10.25
CA LEU A 530 13.38 6.50 -11.09
C LEU A 530 14.17 7.00 -12.33
N ARG A 531 14.95 8.06 -12.16
CA ARG A 531 15.63 8.74 -13.28
C ARG A 531 16.73 7.93 -13.93
N GLU A 532 17.57 7.27 -13.11
CA GLU A 532 18.73 6.52 -13.63
C GLU A 532 18.29 5.25 -14.38
N THR A 533 17.28 4.60 -13.83
CA THR A 533 16.64 3.42 -14.43
C THR A 533 15.25 3.23 -13.82
N PRO A 534 14.25 2.72 -14.54
CA PRO A 534 12.95 2.40 -13.95
C PRO A 534 13.00 1.25 -12.94
N LEU A 535 14.15 0.60 -12.77
CA LEU A 535 14.34 -0.56 -11.89
C LEU A 535 14.86 -0.19 -10.49
N GLU A 536 15.37 1.03 -10.31
CA GLU A 536 16.00 1.48 -9.06
C GLU A 536 15.36 2.78 -8.55
N ARG A 537 15.10 2.83 -7.27
CA ARG A 537 14.59 4.01 -6.58
C ARG A 537 15.74 4.75 -5.93
N HIS A 538 15.90 6.02 -6.27
CA HIS A 538 16.98 6.85 -5.75
C HIS A 538 16.44 8.12 -5.09
N LEU A 539 17.17 8.62 -4.09
CA LEU A 539 16.90 9.91 -3.48
C LEU A 539 17.54 11.02 -4.32
N TYR A 540 16.75 12.04 -4.64
CA TYR A 540 17.17 13.24 -5.34
C TYR A 540 16.89 14.49 -4.51
N ALA A 541 17.64 15.55 -4.79
CA ALA A 541 17.34 16.90 -4.36
C ALA A 541 17.19 17.81 -5.58
N ALA A 542 16.21 18.72 -5.52
CA ALA A 542 15.98 19.75 -6.53
C ALA A 542 15.79 21.11 -5.88
N PRO A 543 16.28 22.23 -6.51
CA PRO A 543 15.99 23.56 -6.02
C PRO A 543 14.53 23.93 -6.28
N LEU A 544 13.92 24.68 -5.35
CA LEU A 544 12.59 25.29 -5.53
C LEU A 544 12.66 26.61 -6.29
N ALA A 545 13.82 27.27 -6.34
CA ALA A 545 14.06 28.50 -7.09
C ALA A 545 14.61 28.20 -8.50
N PRO A 546 14.30 29.01 -9.53
CA PRO A 546 14.88 28.88 -10.87
C PRO A 546 16.42 29.06 -10.87
N PRO A 547 17.14 28.45 -11.84
CA PRO A 547 16.67 27.70 -12.99
C PRO A 547 16.38 26.25 -12.67
N ARG A 548 15.28 25.75 -13.20
CA ARG A 548 14.76 24.36 -13.10
C ARG A 548 14.37 23.90 -14.50
N PRO A 549 14.14 22.65 -14.78
CA PRO A 549 14.09 21.40 -13.98
C PRO A 549 15.36 20.54 -14.04
N HIS A 550 16.47 21.04 -14.57
CA HIS A 550 17.65 20.22 -14.91
C HIS A 550 18.71 20.13 -13.80
N GLN A 551 18.53 20.88 -12.69
CA GLN A 551 19.48 20.87 -11.59
C GLN A 551 19.09 19.85 -10.51
N LEU A 552 19.17 18.57 -10.85
CA LEU A 552 18.90 17.49 -9.91
C LEU A 552 20.21 16.92 -9.36
N ALA A 553 20.29 16.81 -8.04
CA ALA A 553 21.37 16.12 -7.37
C ALA A 553 20.92 14.70 -6.99
N LEU A 554 21.64 13.68 -7.50
CA LEU A 554 21.48 12.29 -7.06
C LEU A 554 22.22 12.10 -5.73
N LEU A 555 21.53 11.63 -4.68
CA LEU A 555 22.09 11.51 -3.33
C LEU A 555 22.43 10.06 -2.95
N THR A 556 21.91 9.06 -3.65
CA THR A 556 22.13 7.63 -3.37
C THR A 556 22.88 6.96 -4.49
N ALA A 557 23.64 5.92 -4.18
CA ALA A 557 24.43 5.21 -5.17
C ALA A 557 23.56 4.38 -6.12
N VAL A 558 23.92 4.36 -7.40
CA VAL A 558 23.35 3.46 -8.40
C VAL A 558 23.70 1.99 -8.10
N GLY A 559 22.95 1.05 -8.71
CA GLY A 559 23.10 -0.38 -8.45
C GLY A 559 22.33 -0.88 -7.25
N HIS A 560 21.62 0.00 -6.54
CA HIS A 560 20.77 -0.32 -5.39
C HIS A 560 19.47 0.47 -5.43
N SER A 561 18.39 -0.15 -5.02
CA SER A 561 17.10 0.54 -4.82
C SER A 561 16.97 0.97 -3.37
N CYS A 562 16.50 2.19 -3.14
CA CYS A 562 16.45 2.82 -1.81
C CYS A 562 15.01 3.07 -1.35
N ALA A 563 14.76 2.86 -0.04
CA ALA A 563 13.63 3.40 0.70
C ALA A 563 14.17 4.47 1.65
N VAL A 564 13.49 5.61 1.74
CA VAL A 564 14.01 6.81 2.39
C VAL A 564 12.98 7.42 3.34
N ASP A 565 13.43 7.83 4.51
CA ASP A 565 12.74 8.73 5.43
C ASP A 565 13.68 9.84 5.86
N ILE A 566 13.18 11.09 5.88
CA ILE A 566 13.94 12.29 6.26
C ILE A 566 13.16 13.01 7.36
N ASP A 567 13.89 13.60 8.33
CA ASP A 567 13.29 14.40 9.40
C ASP A 567 12.71 15.73 8.85
N GLU A 568 11.81 16.37 9.62
CA GLU A 568 11.13 17.61 9.20
C GLU A 568 12.09 18.76 8.90
N ASP A 569 13.23 18.84 9.60
CA ASP A 569 14.25 19.85 9.39
C ASP A 569 15.20 19.54 8.23
N CYS A 570 15.01 18.44 7.53
CA CYS A 570 15.86 17.94 6.45
C CYS A 570 17.36 17.86 6.85
N THR A 571 17.63 17.40 8.06
CA THR A 571 18.99 17.28 8.62
C THR A 571 19.46 15.84 8.73
N THR A 572 18.54 14.91 8.91
CA THR A 572 18.82 13.49 9.16
C THR A 572 17.97 12.62 8.23
N ALA A 573 18.59 11.65 7.58
CA ALA A 573 17.91 10.69 6.73
C ALA A 573 18.16 9.25 7.20
N VAL A 574 17.15 8.40 7.11
CA VAL A 574 17.29 6.94 7.24
C VAL A 574 17.06 6.34 5.87
N ILE A 575 18.03 5.61 5.35
CA ILE A 575 17.99 5.03 4.02
C ILE A 575 18.20 3.52 4.12
N THR A 576 17.26 2.76 3.61
CA THR A 576 17.38 1.32 3.41
C THR A 576 17.69 1.04 1.95
N SER A 577 18.87 0.53 1.66
CA SER A 577 19.33 0.18 0.31
C SER A 577 19.42 -1.33 0.14
N SER A 578 19.06 -1.82 -1.03
CA SER A 578 19.17 -3.23 -1.41
C SER A 578 19.22 -3.40 -2.92
N ASN A 579 19.67 -4.56 -3.39
CA ASN A 579 19.49 -5.00 -4.76
C ASN A 579 19.01 -6.47 -4.82
N ILE A 580 18.82 -7.03 -5.99
CA ILE A 580 18.33 -8.42 -6.12
C ILE A 580 19.28 -9.47 -5.54
N SER A 581 20.55 -9.14 -5.39
CA SER A 581 21.61 -10.05 -4.91
C SER A 581 22.02 -9.79 -3.47
N SER A 582 21.68 -8.64 -2.89
CA SER A 582 22.07 -8.23 -1.55
C SER A 582 20.86 -7.96 -0.66
N VAL A 583 20.96 -8.44 0.59
CA VAL A 583 19.96 -8.17 1.62
C VAL A 583 19.90 -6.66 1.94
N PRO A 584 18.74 -6.14 2.38
CA PRO A 584 18.61 -4.73 2.73
C PRO A 584 19.59 -4.31 3.83
N LEU A 585 20.16 -3.12 3.68
CA LEU A 585 21.00 -2.46 4.68
C LEU A 585 20.41 -1.08 4.99
N THR A 586 20.05 -0.86 6.26
CA THR A 586 19.51 0.42 6.72
C THR A 586 20.62 1.23 7.41
N ARG A 587 20.85 2.44 6.92
CA ARG A 587 21.84 3.40 7.44
C ARG A 587 21.19 4.72 7.81
N VAL A 588 21.76 5.39 8.77
CA VAL A 588 21.42 6.76 9.14
C VAL A 588 22.46 7.70 8.54
N PHE A 589 21.99 8.79 7.95
CA PHE A 589 22.80 9.80 7.30
C PHE A 589 22.50 11.18 7.86
N ARG A 590 23.50 12.05 7.84
CA ARG A 590 23.33 13.50 7.96
C ARG A 590 23.27 14.11 6.56
N LEU A 591 22.29 14.98 6.34
CA LEU A 591 22.20 15.79 5.13
C LEU A 591 23.09 17.02 5.33
N ALA A 592 24.03 17.26 4.41
CA ALA A 592 24.96 18.39 4.51
C ALA A 592 24.24 19.72 4.32
N ALA A 593 24.67 20.73 5.09
CA ALA A 593 24.05 22.07 5.06
C ALA A 593 24.40 22.89 3.81
N ALA A 594 25.61 22.73 3.25
CA ALA A 594 26.13 23.60 2.19
C ALA A 594 25.77 23.12 0.77
N ALA A 595 25.63 21.82 0.58
CA ALA A 595 25.21 21.20 -0.68
C ALA A 595 24.50 19.89 -0.35
N PRO A 596 23.52 19.44 -1.14
CA PRO A 596 22.82 18.19 -0.87
C PRO A 596 23.80 17.01 -1.01
N HIS A 597 24.28 16.52 0.12
CA HIS A 597 25.19 15.37 0.24
C HIS A 597 24.90 14.58 1.53
N LEU A 598 25.11 13.26 1.49
CA LEU A 598 24.84 12.35 2.59
C LEU A 598 26.14 11.91 3.29
N HIS A 599 26.22 12.11 4.60
CA HIS A 599 27.28 11.59 5.45
C HIS A 599 26.76 10.47 6.33
N ALA A 600 27.28 9.24 6.16
CA ALA A 600 26.84 8.10 6.95
C ALA A 600 27.21 8.27 8.43
N LEU A 601 26.24 8.09 9.32
CA LEU A 601 26.39 8.18 10.78
C LEU A 601 26.40 6.83 11.47
N GLY A 602 25.92 5.78 10.81
CA GLY A 602 25.89 4.42 11.34
C GLY A 602 24.80 3.55 10.72
N THR A 603 24.73 2.31 11.18
CA THR A 603 23.84 1.26 10.64
C THR A 603 22.82 0.84 11.68
N LEU A 604 21.55 0.71 11.29
CA LEU A 604 20.44 0.21 12.12
C LEU A 604 20.20 -1.30 11.99
N MET A 605 21.05 -2.05 11.31
CA MET A 605 20.90 -3.49 11.15
C MET A 605 22.00 -4.27 11.88
N ASP A 606 21.64 -5.46 12.37
CA ASP A 606 22.60 -6.38 12.92
C ASP A 606 23.49 -6.90 11.78
N ARG A 607 24.81 -6.89 11.99
CA ARG A 607 25.70 -7.66 11.12
C ARG A 607 25.36 -9.14 11.29
N PRO A 608 25.32 -9.92 10.21
CA PRO A 608 25.29 -11.37 10.37
C PRO A 608 26.49 -11.75 11.24
N THR A 609 26.25 -12.39 12.37
CA THR A 609 27.30 -12.91 13.22
C THR A 609 28.01 -14.05 12.50
N SER A 610 29.09 -13.79 11.80
CA SER A 610 30.09 -14.80 11.52
C SER A 610 30.96 -14.90 12.77
N GLU A 611 30.79 -15.93 13.54
CA GLU A 611 31.85 -16.39 14.45
C GLU A 611 33.00 -16.95 13.60
N SER A 612 33.85 -16.06 13.15
CA SER A 612 35.27 -16.30 12.88
C SER A 612 35.93 -15.00 12.47
N SER A 613 36.88 -14.62 13.28
CA SER A 613 37.88 -13.58 13.12
C SER A 613 38.34 -13.34 11.69
N GLU A 614 38.16 -12.12 11.20
CA GLU A 614 39.26 -11.30 10.70
C GLU A 614 38.68 -9.92 10.34
N THR A 615 39.08 -8.91 11.10
CA THR A 615 38.84 -7.50 10.85
C THR A 615 39.55 -7.10 9.57
N ARG A 616 38.83 -6.98 8.46
CA ARG A 616 39.26 -6.14 7.36
C ARG A 616 38.43 -4.85 7.37
N SER A 617 39.12 -3.75 7.62
CA SER A 617 38.59 -2.42 7.63
C SER A 617 38.05 -2.05 6.24
N PHE A 618 36.77 -1.78 6.18
CA PHE A 618 36.12 -1.24 4.99
C PHE A 618 36.34 0.29 4.98
N ASN A 619 37.42 0.75 4.35
CA ASN A 619 37.63 2.12 3.95
C ASN A 619 37.22 2.27 2.49
N GLY A 620 35.92 2.45 2.25
CA GLY A 620 35.37 2.85 0.97
C GLY A 620 34.89 4.29 1.05
N SER A 621 35.69 5.22 0.61
CA SER A 621 35.29 6.60 0.29
C SER A 621 34.31 6.55 -0.88
N TRP A 622 33.13 7.14 -0.69
CA TRP A 622 32.15 7.35 -1.76
C TRP A 622 32.59 8.56 -2.61
N ASP A 623 33.67 8.41 -3.37
CA ASP A 623 34.07 9.39 -4.36
C ASP A 623 33.49 9.01 -5.70
N SER A 624 32.76 9.95 -6.29
CA SER A 624 32.25 9.92 -7.65
C SER A 624 33.44 10.00 -8.63
N ARG A 625 34.02 8.86 -8.98
CA ARG A 625 34.88 8.73 -10.15
C ARG A 625 34.48 7.53 -10.97
N SER A 626 34.03 7.82 -12.20
CA SER A 626 34.04 6.86 -13.30
C SER A 626 35.45 6.29 -13.46
N GLY A 627 35.57 5.00 -13.26
CA GLY A 627 36.82 4.32 -13.48
C GLY A 627 36.62 2.81 -13.40
N ASP A 628 36.91 2.12 -14.49
CA ASP A 628 37.06 0.67 -14.60
C ASP A 628 37.77 0.11 -13.37
N GLY A 629 37.17 -0.83 -12.68
CA GLY A 629 37.86 -1.48 -11.59
C GLY A 629 37.05 -2.47 -10.80
N ASP A 630 37.15 -3.69 -11.12
CA ASP A 630 37.09 -4.86 -10.26
C ASP A 630 35.77 -5.26 -9.58
N ASP A 631 35.22 -6.30 -10.11
CA ASP A 631 34.03 -7.10 -9.78
C ASP A 631 34.06 -7.82 -8.39
N THR A 632 34.82 -7.32 -7.43
CA THR A 632 35.07 -8.12 -6.19
C THR A 632 34.23 -7.76 -4.99
N ASP A 633 33.43 -6.66 -5.00
CA ASP A 633 32.74 -6.20 -3.76
C ASP A 633 31.25 -6.60 -3.67
N CYS A 634 30.65 -7.18 -4.72
CA CYS A 634 29.35 -7.84 -4.66
C CYS A 634 29.41 -9.24 -4.02
N GLY A 635 30.61 -9.72 -3.72
CA GLY A 635 30.85 -11.12 -3.37
C GLY A 635 30.34 -11.55 -1.99
N GLU A 636 30.42 -10.72 -0.96
CA GLU A 636 30.19 -11.20 0.40
C GLU A 636 28.71 -11.39 0.77
N ALA A 637 27.81 -10.49 0.36
CA ALA A 637 26.39 -10.67 0.65
C ALA A 637 25.77 -11.75 -0.25
N ALA A 638 26.20 -11.83 -1.51
CA ALA A 638 25.85 -12.94 -2.41
C ALA A 638 26.48 -14.27 -1.94
N LEU A 639 27.68 -14.23 -1.35
CA LEU A 639 28.35 -15.40 -0.76
C LEU A 639 27.62 -15.87 0.52
N LEU A 640 27.15 -14.96 1.38
CA LEU A 640 26.36 -15.28 2.58
C LEU A 640 25.00 -15.88 2.24
N VAL A 641 24.33 -15.40 1.20
CA VAL A 641 23.14 -16.03 0.61
C VAL A 641 23.53 -17.40 0.03
N ARG A 642 24.68 -17.51 -0.60
CA ARG A 642 25.20 -18.74 -1.20
C ARG A 642 25.63 -19.78 -0.15
N GLU A 643 26.29 -19.37 0.92
CA GLU A 643 26.81 -20.28 1.95
C GLU A 643 25.76 -20.72 2.97
N ARG A 644 24.78 -19.85 3.31
CA ARG A 644 23.76 -20.14 4.31
C ARG A 644 22.46 -20.69 3.77
N SER A 645 22.10 -20.41 2.51
CA SER A 645 20.76 -20.76 1.99
C SER A 645 20.66 -22.13 1.37
N LEU A 646 21.75 -22.84 1.10
CA LEU A 646 21.67 -23.84 0.04
C LEU A 646 22.30 -25.19 0.34
N GLY A 647 22.86 -25.45 1.52
CA GLY A 647 23.44 -26.78 1.84
C GLY A 647 24.20 -27.38 0.64
N ALA A 648 23.76 -28.49 0.10
CA ALA A 648 24.33 -29.11 -1.11
C ALA A 648 23.87 -28.47 -2.44
N TRP A 649 23.03 -27.41 -2.42
CA TRP A 649 22.37 -26.82 -3.61
C TRP A 649 22.75 -25.36 -3.80
N SER A 650 23.82 -25.08 -4.53
CA SER A 650 24.18 -23.71 -4.93
C SER A 650 23.22 -23.18 -6.00
N VAL A 651 22.27 -22.31 -5.62
CA VAL A 651 21.47 -21.54 -6.58
C VAL A 651 22.20 -20.23 -6.88
N PRO A 652 22.47 -19.92 -8.15
CA PRO A 652 23.06 -18.64 -8.52
C PRO A 652 22.16 -17.46 -8.10
N PRO A 653 22.74 -16.28 -7.84
CA PRO A 653 21.93 -15.08 -7.61
C PRO A 653 21.04 -14.80 -8.82
N PRO A 654 19.86 -14.18 -8.64
CA PRO A 654 19.00 -13.80 -9.76
C PRO A 654 19.70 -12.80 -10.67
N GLN A 655 19.40 -12.87 -11.95
CA GLN A 655 19.97 -12.00 -12.98
C GLN A 655 18.86 -11.20 -13.64
N MET A 656 19.12 -9.94 -13.92
CA MET A 656 18.21 -9.06 -14.64
C MET A 656 18.62 -8.95 -16.09
N TYR A 657 17.63 -8.92 -16.97
CA TYR A 657 17.84 -8.76 -18.41
C TYR A 657 16.89 -7.70 -18.96
N THR A 658 17.32 -7.07 -20.05
CA THR A 658 16.53 -6.09 -20.79
C THR A 658 16.51 -6.47 -22.24
N THR A 659 15.34 -6.45 -22.87
CA THR A 659 15.18 -6.67 -24.31
C THR A 659 14.24 -5.63 -24.90
N ARG A 660 14.14 -5.56 -26.21
CA ARG A 660 13.14 -4.76 -26.92
C ARG A 660 12.03 -5.66 -27.42
N LEU A 661 10.81 -5.28 -27.10
CA LEU A 661 9.60 -5.90 -27.65
C LEU A 661 9.45 -5.56 -29.14
N SER A 662 8.66 -6.35 -29.84
CA SER A 662 8.30 -6.12 -31.25
C SER A 662 7.67 -4.73 -31.49
N CYS A 663 7.02 -4.16 -30.48
CA CYS A 663 6.52 -2.77 -30.53
C CYS A 663 7.61 -1.69 -30.32
N GLY A 664 8.89 -2.07 -30.14
CA GLY A 664 10.01 -1.16 -29.94
C GLY A 664 10.27 -0.76 -28.49
N ALA A 665 9.36 -1.03 -27.56
CA ALA A 665 9.52 -0.68 -26.15
C ALA A 665 10.52 -1.62 -25.46
N ALA A 666 11.27 -1.10 -24.48
CA ALA A 666 12.14 -1.92 -23.64
C ALA A 666 11.30 -2.74 -22.65
N ALA A 667 11.60 -4.02 -22.47
CA ALA A 667 11.03 -4.89 -21.45
C ALA A 667 12.13 -5.42 -20.52
N HIS A 668 11.80 -5.52 -19.25
CA HIS A 668 12.72 -6.01 -18.23
C HIS A 668 12.23 -7.33 -17.65
N CYS A 669 13.17 -8.24 -17.37
CA CYS A 669 12.85 -9.51 -16.74
C CYS A 669 13.93 -9.92 -15.73
N THR A 670 13.55 -10.78 -14.79
CA THR A 670 14.46 -11.39 -13.82
C THR A 670 14.45 -12.90 -14.00
N LEU A 671 15.62 -13.53 -13.99
CA LEU A 671 15.83 -14.97 -14.08
C LEU A 671 16.51 -15.51 -12.82
N TRP A 672 15.85 -16.43 -12.13
CA TRP A 672 16.44 -17.29 -11.10
C TRP A 672 16.81 -18.63 -11.73
N ARG A 673 18.09 -18.87 -11.87
CA ARG A 673 18.59 -20.14 -12.47
C ARG A 673 18.61 -21.27 -11.43
N CYS A 674 18.25 -22.47 -11.85
CA CYS A 674 18.27 -23.65 -10.99
C CYS A 674 19.66 -24.28 -10.76
N GLY A 675 20.72 -23.66 -11.29
CA GLY A 675 22.10 -24.16 -11.12
C GLY A 675 22.44 -25.42 -11.93
N ARG A 676 21.49 -26.04 -12.61
CA ARG A 676 21.73 -27.21 -13.47
C ARG A 676 22.36 -26.80 -14.79
N ARG A 677 23.24 -27.66 -15.33
CA ARG A 677 23.79 -27.47 -16.68
C ARG A 677 22.73 -27.84 -17.73
N GLY A 678 22.68 -27.06 -18.81
CA GLY A 678 21.77 -27.27 -19.94
C GLY A 678 20.35 -26.70 -19.70
N ARG A 679 19.39 -27.11 -20.54
CA ARG A 679 18.01 -26.65 -20.51
C ARG A 679 17.24 -27.32 -19.36
N SER A 680 16.51 -26.52 -18.61
CA SER A 680 15.73 -26.97 -17.47
C SER A 680 14.27 -26.50 -17.57
N ALA A 681 13.36 -27.22 -16.93
CA ALA A 681 11.97 -26.82 -16.80
C ALA A 681 11.89 -25.44 -16.13
N THR A 682 10.95 -24.64 -16.58
CA THR A 682 10.89 -23.22 -16.22
C THR A 682 9.49 -22.81 -15.76
N VAL A 683 9.41 -22.00 -14.71
CA VAL A 683 8.19 -21.40 -14.21
C VAL A 683 8.18 -19.91 -14.59
N LEU A 684 7.27 -19.47 -15.43
CA LEU A 684 6.96 -18.08 -15.64
C LEU A 684 6.10 -17.61 -14.47
N HIS A 685 6.70 -16.85 -13.54
CA HIS A 685 6.00 -16.22 -12.43
C HIS A 685 5.42 -14.88 -12.88
N VAL A 686 4.12 -14.85 -13.08
CA VAL A 686 3.43 -13.70 -13.66
C VAL A 686 2.58 -12.96 -12.64
N TYR A 687 2.65 -11.64 -12.65
CA TYR A 687 1.58 -10.76 -12.17
C TYR A 687 0.99 -10.02 -13.38
N GLY A 688 1.78 -9.18 -14.06
CA GLY A 688 1.48 -8.55 -15.34
C GLY A 688 0.34 -7.52 -15.32
N GLY A 689 -0.30 -7.30 -14.17
CA GLY A 689 -1.43 -6.39 -14.03
C GLY A 689 -1.00 -4.94 -13.80
N PRO A 690 -1.94 -4.00 -13.93
CA PRO A 690 -1.70 -2.58 -13.69
C PRO A 690 -1.29 -2.31 -12.23
N GLU A 691 -0.71 -1.13 -12.01
CA GLU A 691 -0.23 -0.62 -10.72
C GLU A 691 0.89 -1.42 -10.03
N VAL A 692 1.34 -2.53 -10.60
CA VAL A 692 2.38 -3.36 -10.00
C VAL A 692 3.59 -3.47 -10.93
N GLN A 693 4.77 -3.22 -10.37
CA GLN A 693 6.06 -3.50 -10.98
C GLN A 693 6.70 -4.69 -10.26
N THR A 694 6.91 -5.79 -10.99
CA THR A 694 7.46 -7.04 -10.44
C THR A 694 8.98 -7.08 -10.56
N VAL A 695 9.51 -6.55 -11.65
CA VAL A 695 10.95 -6.53 -11.92
C VAL A 695 11.55 -5.22 -11.42
N THR A 696 12.31 -5.29 -10.35
CA THR A 696 13.05 -4.15 -9.79
C THR A 696 14.38 -4.62 -9.21
N ASN A 697 15.38 -3.77 -9.22
CA ASN A 697 16.66 -4.06 -8.56
C ASN A 697 16.57 -3.79 -7.04
N SER A 698 15.72 -4.58 -6.38
CA SER A 698 15.52 -4.51 -4.93
C SER A 698 15.30 -5.90 -4.34
N TYR A 699 15.73 -6.10 -3.10
CA TYR A 699 15.44 -7.32 -2.35
C TYR A 699 13.96 -7.38 -1.95
N LYS A 700 13.27 -8.48 -2.24
CA LYS A 700 11.81 -8.61 -2.07
C LYS A 700 11.39 -9.49 -0.89
N GLY A 701 12.34 -9.80 0.02
CA GLY A 701 12.06 -10.58 1.22
C GLY A 701 11.49 -11.96 0.92
N ILE A 702 10.45 -12.35 1.65
CA ILE A 702 9.84 -13.69 1.54
C ILE A 702 9.29 -14.00 0.13
N ARG A 703 8.91 -13.03 -0.64
CA ARG A 703 8.44 -13.23 -2.04
C ARG A 703 9.58 -13.71 -2.94
N GLN A 704 10.76 -13.16 -2.79
CA GLN A 704 11.95 -13.61 -3.50
C GLN A 704 12.41 -15.00 -3.02
N LEU A 705 12.23 -15.31 -1.74
CA LEU A 705 12.58 -16.63 -1.18
C LEU A 705 11.78 -17.76 -1.85
N ARG A 706 10.52 -17.55 -2.23
CA ARG A 706 9.74 -18.54 -2.97
C ARG A 706 10.34 -18.84 -4.35
N MET A 707 10.83 -17.81 -5.05
CA MET A 707 11.51 -17.99 -6.35
C MET A 707 12.82 -18.78 -6.17
N HIS A 708 13.59 -18.45 -5.14
CA HIS A 708 14.78 -19.23 -4.79
C HIS A 708 14.45 -20.68 -4.42
N MET A 709 13.34 -20.92 -3.74
CA MET A 709 12.90 -22.28 -3.40
C MET A 709 12.62 -23.11 -4.66
N LEU A 710 11.91 -22.56 -5.63
CA LEU A 710 11.66 -23.23 -6.91
C LEU A 710 12.97 -23.46 -7.67
N ALA A 711 13.87 -22.49 -7.68
CA ALA A 711 15.17 -22.62 -8.33
C ALA A 711 16.04 -23.71 -7.65
N ALA A 712 16.07 -23.78 -6.32
CA ALA A 712 16.76 -24.81 -5.55
C ALA A 712 16.20 -26.23 -5.81
N ARG A 713 14.96 -26.32 -6.29
CA ARG A 713 14.31 -27.60 -6.63
C ARG A 713 14.35 -27.95 -8.12
N GLY A 714 15.11 -27.21 -8.91
CA GLY A 714 15.47 -27.59 -10.27
C GLY A 714 14.63 -26.92 -11.36
N PHE A 715 13.86 -25.89 -11.01
CA PHE A 715 13.12 -25.08 -11.97
C PHE A 715 13.83 -23.72 -12.19
N ASN A 716 14.03 -23.30 -13.41
CA ASN A 716 14.29 -21.89 -13.64
C ASN A 716 13.00 -21.11 -13.32
N VAL A 717 13.12 -19.88 -12.82
CA VAL A 717 11.99 -19.00 -12.61
C VAL A 717 12.23 -17.69 -13.35
N VAL A 718 11.24 -17.26 -14.11
CA VAL A 718 11.29 -16.00 -14.88
C VAL A 718 10.15 -15.10 -14.42
N ALA A 719 10.45 -13.83 -14.17
CA ALA A 719 9.46 -12.77 -13.96
C ALA A 719 9.67 -11.69 -14.99
N VAL A 720 8.58 -11.17 -15.58
CA VAL A 720 8.59 -10.14 -16.62
C VAL A 720 7.61 -9.04 -16.27
N ASP A 721 7.99 -7.77 -16.49
CA ASP A 721 7.05 -6.65 -16.50
C ASP A 721 6.64 -6.34 -17.94
N SER A 722 5.39 -6.60 -18.27
CA SER A 722 4.73 -6.32 -19.53
C SER A 722 4.18 -4.88 -19.56
N ARG A 723 3.75 -4.41 -20.73
CA ARG A 723 2.94 -3.19 -20.85
C ARG A 723 1.74 -3.28 -19.91
N GLY A 724 1.35 -2.14 -19.34
CA GLY A 724 0.35 -2.04 -18.28
C GLY A 724 0.95 -1.99 -16.86
N SER A 725 2.18 -2.48 -16.64
CA SER A 725 2.87 -2.38 -15.35
C SER A 725 3.27 -0.93 -15.03
N LYS A 726 3.46 -0.63 -13.73
CA LYS A 726 3.68 0.73 -13.23
C LYS A 726 5.09 1.26 -13.46
N HIS A 727 5.24 2.58 -13.38
CA HIS A 727 6.51 3.33 -13.35
C HIS A 727 7.26 3.38 -14.68
N ARG A 728 6.54 3.38 -15.78
CA ARG A 728 7.10 3.47 -17.12
C ARG A 728 6.42 4.55 -17.99
N GLY A 729 5.69 5.46 -17.35
CA GLY A 729 4.92 6.51 -17.99
C GLY A 729 3.51 6.08 -18.44
N ARG A 730 2.65 7.07 -18.60
CA ARG A 730 1.22 6.90 -18.92
C ARG A 730 0.99 6.07 -20.19
N ALA A 731 1.78 6.25 -21.23
CA ALA A 731 1.63 5.51 -22.50
C ALA A 731 1.89 4.00 -22.34
N TRP A 732 2.83 3.63 -21.47
CA TRP A 732 3.13 2.24 -21.15
C TRP A 732 2.01 1.60 -20.34
N GLU A 733 1.51 2.32 -19.33
CA GLU A 733 0.42 1.85 -18.47
C GLU A 733 -0.89 1.73 -19.26
N ALA A 734 -1.26 2.76 -20.02
CA ALA A 734 -2.52 2.82 -20.76
C ALA A 734 -2.63 1.83 -21.93
N ALA A 735 -1.56 1.16 -22.31
CA ALA A 735 -1.57 0.17 -23.40
C ALA A 735 -2.64 -0.93 -23.21
N ILE A 736 -2.96 -1.27 -21.95
CA ILE A 736 -3.93 -2.33 -21.62
C ILE A 736 -5.38 -1.83 -21.51
N LYS A 737 -5.64 -0.53 -21.63
CA LYS A 737 -6.98 0.04 -21.48
C LYS A 737 -7.96 -0.62 -22.47
N GLY A 738 -9.03 -1.23 -21.96
CA GLY A 738 -10.03 -1.97 -22.73
C GLY A 738 -9.53 -3.31 -23.30
N LYS A 739 -8.32 -3.77 -22.93
CA LYS A 739 -7.66 -4.96 -23.53
C LYS A 739 -7.02 -5.87 -22.48
N LEU A 740 -7.56 -5.90 -21.27
CA LEU A 740 -6.98 -6.71 -20.19
C LEU A 740 -6.79 -8.18 -20.60
N GLY A 741 -5.63 -8.74 -20.24
CA GLY A 741 -5.27 -10.14 -20.48
C GLY A 741 -4.77 -10.46 -21.89
N GLN A 742 -4.62 -9.47 -22.76
CA GLN A 742 -4.21 -9.65 -24.15
C GLN A 742 -2.75 -9.24 -24.34
N ILE A 743 -2.47 -7.94 -24.24
CA ILE A 743 -1.14 -7.35 -24.46
C ILE A 743 -0.12 -7.87 -23.44
N GLU A 744 -0.55 -7.96 -22.17
CA GLU A 744 0.30 -8.42 -21.08
C GLU A 744 0.85 -9.83 -21.36
N LEU A 745 -0.02 -10.74 -21.81
CA LEU A 745 0.36 -12.12 -22.08
C LEU A 745 1.26 -12.24 -23.32
N ASP A 746 1.00 -11.44 -24.35
CA ASP A 746 1.85 -11.40 -25.55
C ASP A 746 3.28 -10.96 -25.22
N ASP A 747 3.42 -9.88 -24.43
CA ASP A 747 4.73 -9.38 -23.96
C ASP A 747 5.46 -10.42 -23.08
N GLN A 748 4.74 -11.11 -22.18
CA GLN A 748 5.28 -12.18 -21.33
C GLN A 748 5.88 -13.31 -22.17
N VAL A 749 5.17 -13.74 -23.20
CA VAL A 749 5.59 -14.82 -24.10
C VAL A 749 6.78 -14.39 -24.95
N GLU A 750 6.73 -13.19 -25.52
CA GLU A 750 7.81 -12.64 -26.35
C GLU A 750 9.14 -12.58 -25.57
N VAL A 751 9.11 -12.03 -24.35
CA VAL A 751 10.30 -11.95 -23.48
C VAL A 751 10.80 -13.33 -23.06
N LEU A 752 9.90 -14.26 -22.71
CA LEU A 752 10.27 -15.62 -22.33
C LEU A 752 10.99 -16.36 -23.49
N GLN A 753 10.47 -16.25 -24.71
CA GLN A 753 11.06 -16.85 -25.90
C GLN A 753 12.43 -16.22 -26.25
N TRP A 754 12.54 -14.90 -26.13
CA TRP A 754 13.82 -14.22 -26.28
C TRP A 754 14.83 -14.69 -25.24
N LEU A 755 14.45 -14.74 -23.97
CA LEU A 755 15.32 -15.14 -22.87
C LEU A 755 15.78 -16.61 -23.01
N ALA A 756 14.93 -17.49 -23.55
CA ALA A 756 15.29 -18.87 -23.83
C ALA A 756 16.39 -18.98 -24.90
N LYS A 757 16.36 -18.13 -25.91
CA LYS A 757 17.41 -18.06 -26.96
C LYS A 757 18.68 -17.46 -26.39
N GLU A 758 18.59 -16.36 -25.67
CA GLU A 758 19.71 -15.62 -25.11
C GLU A 758 20.52 -16.45 -24.10
N THR A 759 19.83 -17.11 -23.19
CA THR A 759 20.50 -17.83 -22.09
C THR A 759 20.79 -19.31 -22.38
N GLY A 760 20.05 -19.92 -23.30
CA GLY A 760 20.14 -21.37 -23.60
C GLY A 760 19.76 -22.30 -22.44
N CYS A 761 19.29 -21.78 -21.31
CA CYS A 761 19.00 -22.57 -20.10
C CYS A 761 17.52 -22.96 -19.94
N ILE A 762 16.61 -22.36 -20.71
CA ILE A 762 15.16 -22.60 -20.63
C ILE A 762 14.75 -23.71 -21.61
N ASP A 763 14.02 -24.69 -21.10
CA ASP A 763 13.38 -25.72 -21.89
C ASP A 763 11.95 -25.29 -22.24
N MET A 764 11.74 -24.85 -23.47
CA MET A 764 10.45 -24.33 -23.93
C MET A 764 9.36 -25.40 -24.06
N GLU A 765 9.71 -26.70 -24.01
CA GLU A 765 8.73 -27.78 -23.98
C GLU A 765 8.18 -28.05 -22.56
N ARG A 766 8.89 -27.54 -21.54
CA ARG A 766 8.57 -27.69 -20.11
C ARG A 766 8.48 -26.34 -19.43
N VAL A 767 7.45 -25.58 -19.80
CA VAL A 767 7.15 -24.28 -19.18
C VAL A 767 5.85 -24.36 -18.41
N ALA A 768 5.88 -23.94 -17.16
CA ALA A 768 4.70 -23.66 -16.34
C ALA A 768 4.44 -22.15 -16.28
N ILE A 769 3.19 -21.75 -16.15
CA ILE A 769 2.78 -20.40 -15.81
C ILE A 769 2.14 -20.40 -14.43
N HIS A 770 2.57 -19.48 -13.56
CA HIS A 770 2.10 -19.38 -12.18
C HIS A 770 1.98 -17.92 -11.75
N GLY A 771 0.84 -17.56 -11.18
CA GLY A 771 0.59 -16.25 -10.61
C GLY A 771 -0.55 -16.23 -9.61
N TRP A 772 -0.70 -15.10 -8.92
CA TRP A 772 -1.72 -14.87 -7.91
C TRP A 772 -2.59 -13.66 -8.29
N SER A 773 -3.90 -13.68 -8.00
CA SER A 773 -4.82 -12.57 -8.28
C SER A 773 -4.89 -12.26 -9.79
N TYR A 774 -4.50 -11.08 -10.22
CA TYR A 774 -4.34 -10.75 -11.64
C TYR A 774 -3.37 -11.72 -12.35
N GLY A 775 -2.29 -12.11 -11.69
CA GLY A 775 -1.35 -13.12 -12.20
C GLY A 775 -1.99 -14.51 -12.33
N GLY A 776 -2.95 -14.85 -11.46
CA GLY A 776 -3.80 -16.05 -11.59
C GLY A 776 -4.69 -15.97 -12.82
N TYR A 777 -5.28 -14.81 -13.07
CA TYR A 777 -6.05 -14.51 -14.27
C TYR A 777 -5.22 -14.70 -15.56
N LEU A 778 -4.03 -14.08 -15.62
CA LEU A 778 -3.13 -14.26 -16.76
C LEU A 778 -2.63 -15.71 -16.91
N SER A 779 -2.44 -16.41 -15.81
CA SER A 779 -2.04 -17.83 -15.85
C SER A 779 -3.13 -18.69 -16.50
N LEU A 780 -4.40 -18.47 -16.18
CA LEU A 780 -5.53 -19.15 -16.79
C LEU A 780 -5.64 -18.83 -18.28
N LEU A 781 -5.55 -17.55 -18.67
CA LEU A 781 -5.55 -17.15 -20.07
C LEU A 781 -4.35 -17.72 -20.83
N GLY A 782 -3.18 -17.77 -20.19
CA GLY A 782 -1.96 -18.36 -20.76
C GLY A 782 -2.18 -19.82 -21.14
N LEU A 783 -2.73 -20.62 -20.25
CA LEU A 783 -3.03 -22.04 -20.55
C LEU A 783 -4.10 -22.18 -21.63
N ALA A 784 -5.18 -21.40 -21.57
CA ALA A 784 -6.29 -21.47 -22.51
C ALA A 784 -5.90 -21.02 -23.93
N THR A 785 -5.09 -19.95 -24.06
CA THR A 785 -4.79 -19.34 -25.35
C THR A 785 -3.42 -19.72 -25.93
N ARG A 786 -2.51 -20.26 -25.12
CA ARG A 786 -1.14 -20.67 -25.48
C ARG A 786 -0.77 -22.07 -24.91
N PRO A 787 -1.66 -23.10 -25.08
CA PRO A 787 -1.46 -24.42 -24.47
C PRO A 787 -0.19 -25.15 -24.99
N ASN A 788 0.35 -24.74 -26.13
CA ASN A 788 1.59 -25.27 -26.70
C ASN A 788 2.84 -24.70 -26.03
N ILE A 789 2.74 -23.53 -25.37
CA ILE A 789 3.85 -22.91 -24.64
C ILE A 789 3.78 -23.33 -23.18
N PHE A 790 2.61 -23.21 -22.57
CA PHE A 790 2.41 -23.50 -21.15
C PHE A 790 1.90 -24.91 -20.96
N ARG A 791 2.78 -25.81 -20.56
CA ARG A 791 2.43 -27.19 -20.25
C ARG A 791 1.61 -27.31 -18.98
N VAL A 792 1.89 -26.47 -17.97
CA VAL A 792 1.23 -26.48 -16.67
C VAL A 792 0.83 -25.05 -16.29
N CYS A 793 -0.38 -24.92 -15.70
CA CYS A 793 -0.87 -23.68 -15.10
C CYS A 793 -1.16 -23.91 -13.61
N VAL A 794 -0.66 -23.02 -12.75
CA VAL A 794 -1.05 -22.92 -11.35
C VAL A 794 -1.58 -21.52 -11.11
N ALA A 795 -2.90 -21.39 -10.97
CA ALA A 795 -3.60 -20.13 -10.80
C ALA A 795 -4.06 -19.94 -9.36
N GLY A 796 -3.51 -18.95 -8.68
CA GLY A 796 -3.87 -18.59 -7.29
C GLY A 796 -4.87 -17.44 -7.26
N ALA A 797 -5.97 -17.59 -6.52
CA ALA A 797 -7.03 -16.59 -6.31
C ALA A 797 -7.38 -15.80 -7.59
N PRO A 798 -7.70 -16.46 -8.72
CA PRO A 798 -7.75 -15.81 -10.02
C PRO A 798 -9.04 -15.02 -10.23
N VAL A 799 -8.94 -13.83 -10.82
CA VAL A 799 -10.07 -13.20 -11.48
C VAL A 799 -10.44 -14.05 -12.71
N THR A 800 -11.72 -14.34 -12.90
CA THR A 800 -12.20 -15.14 -14.06
C THR A 800 -13.21 -14.38 -14.91
N CYS A 801 -13.88 -13.41 -14.31
CA CYS A 801 -14.87 -12.56 -14.97
C CYS A 801 -14.86 -11.16 -14.35
N TRP A 802 -14.53 -10.15 -15.13
CA TRP A 802 -14.43 -8.75 -14.66
C TRP A 802 -15.76 -8.13 -14.20
N ARG A 803 -16.89 -8.72 -14.58
CA ARG A 803 -18.22 -8.31 -14.04
C ARG A 803 -18.44 -8.71 -12.58
N LEU A 804 -17.63 -9.61 -12.06
CA LEU A 804 -17.69 -10.07 -10.66
C LEU A 804 -16.73 -9.30 -9.75
N TYR A 805 -15.83 -8.51 -10.32
CA TYR A 805 -14.87 -7.69 -9.57
C TYR A 805 -15.42 -6.28 -9.33
N ASP A 806 -14.75 -5.48 -8.48
CA ASP A 806 -15.24 -4.17 -8.07
C ASP A 806 -15.27 -3.13 -9.19
N THR A 807 -16.04 -2.06 -8.94
CA THR A 807 -16.24 -0.94 -9.87
C THR A 807 -14.98 -0.14 -10.09
N ALA A 808 -14.28 0.28 -9.02
CA ALA A 808 -13.21 1.26 -9.12
C ALA A 808 -11.99 0.69 -9.86
N TYR A 809 -11.60 -0.56 -9.56
CA TYR A 809 -10.54 -1.23 -10.32
C TYR A 809 -10.97 -1.51 -11.74
N THR A 810 -12.11 -2.17 -11.91
CA THR A 810 -12.52 -2.68 -13.23
C THR A 810 -12.81 -1.53 -14.20
N GLU A 811 -13.56 -0.51 -13.78
CA GLU A 811 -13.97 0.60 -14.65
C GLU A 811 -12.88 1.64 -14.91
N ARG A 812 -11.79 1.61 -14.13
CA ARG A 812 -10.55 2.36 -14.39
C ARG A 812 -9.88 1.87 -15.68
N TYR A 813 -9.76 0.55 -15.83
CA TYR A 813 -9.04 -0.07 -16.94
C TYR A 813 -9.93 -0.48 -18.10
N MET A 814 -11.23 -0.65 -17.85
CA MET A 814 -12.22 -1.01 -18.85
C MET A 814 -13.40 -0.02 -18.79
N PRO A 815 -14.05 0.32 -19.91
CA PRO A 815 -15.31 1.06 -19.85
C PRO A 815 -16.36 0.29 -19.04
N PRO A 816 -17.41 0.95 -18.54
CA PRO A 816 -18.50 0.26 -17.86
C PRO A 816 -19.08 -0.90 -18.69
N PRO A 817 -19.54 -2.00 -18.07
CA PRO A 817 -19.94 -3.23 -18.81
C PRO A 817 -21.01 -3.04 -19.87
N HIS A 818 -21.91 -2.07 -19.70
CA HIS A 818 -22.95 -1.75 -20.67
C HIS A 818 -22.39 -1.02 -21.90
N ALA A 819 -21.31 -0.25 -21.75
CA ALA A 819 -20.68 0.51 -22.84
C ALA A 819 -19.73 -0.35 -23.70
N ALA A 820 -19.13 -1.38 -23.13
CA ALA A 820 -18.15 -2.22 -23.84
C ALA A 820 -18.32 -3.72 -23.56
N PRO A 821 -19.49 -4.33 -23.83
CA PRO A 821 -19.75 -5.75 -23.52
C PRO A 821 -18.77 -6.72 -24.19
N HIS A 822 -18.27 -6.38 -25.38
CA HIS A 822 -17.31 -7.20 -26.12
C HIS A 822 -15.92 -7.21 -25.46
N ALA A 823 -15.50 -6.10 -24.83
CA ALA A 823 -14.23 -6.05 -24.10
C ALA A 823 -14.28 -7.01 -22.91
N TYR A 824 -15.39 -7.02 -22.15
CA TYR A 824 -15.60 -7.94 -21.02
C TYR A 824 -15.62 -9.39 -21.45
N THR A 825 -16.23 -9.71 -22.59
CA THR A 825 -16.24 -11.09 -23.13
C THR A 825 -14.83 -11.54 -23.49
N ARG A 826 -14.05 -10.70 -24.19
CA ARG A 826 -12.68 -11.04 -24.57
C ARG A 826 -11.73 -11.18 -23.38
N ALA A 827 -11.94 -10.38 -22.34
CA ALA A 827 -11.14 -10.42 -21.12
C ALA A 827 -11.63 -11.51 -20.12
N SER A 828 -12.74 -12.19 -20.38
CA SER A 828 -13.30 -13.21 -19.48
C SER A 828 -12.67 -14.58 -19.71
N VAL A 829 -12.08 -15.17 -18.67
CA VAL A 829 -11.58 -16.56 -18.70
C VAL A 829 -12.71 -17.55 -19.01
N LEU A 830 -13.94 -17.24 -18.56
CA LEU A 830 -15.12 -18.11 -18.82
C LEU A 830 -15.38 -18.25 -20.33
N ALA A 831 -15.18 -17.19 -21.11
CA ALA A 831 -15.31 -17.26 -22.57
C ALA A 831 -14.23 -18.13 -23.24
N HIS A 832 -13.10 -18.32 -22.55
CA HIS A 832 -11.99 -19.15 -23.02
C HIS A 832 -12.03 -20.58 -22.46
N ALA A 833 -13.02 -20.94 -21.64
CA ALA A 833 -13.14 -22.27 -21.03
C ALA A 833 -13.12 -23.44 -22.05
N PRO A 834 -13.72 -23.33 -23.23
CA PRO A 834 -13.65 -24.38 -24.25
C PRO A 834 -12.23 -24.73 -24.74
N PHE A 835 -11.29 -23.77 -24.62
CA PHE A 835 -9.93 -23.91 -25.14
C PHE A 835 -8.94 -24.48 -24.12
N PHE A 836 -9.38 -24.75 -22.88
CA PHE A 836 -8.52 -25.46 -21.92
C PHE A 836 -8.22 -26.87 -22.43
N PRO A 837 -6.96 -27.38 -22.18
CA PRO A 837 -6.58 -28.73 -22.62
C PRO A 837 -7.44 -29.83 -22.00
N ASP A 838 -7.62 -30.92 -22.76
CA ASP A 838 -8.35 -32.15 -22.31
C ASP A 838 -7.45 -33.13 -21.54
N GLN A 839 -6.15 -32.82 -21.41
CA GLN A 839 -5.18 -33.63 -20.69
C GLN A 839 -5.18 -33.32 -19.19
N GLU A 840 -5.13 -34.36 -18.37
CA GLU A 840 -4.96 -34.25 -16.92
C GLU A 840 -3.62 -33.62 -16.54
N GLY A 841 -3.54 -33.04 -15.31
CA GLY A 841 -2.32 -32.49 -14.77
C GLY A 841 -1.89 -31.14 -15.36
N ARG A 842 -2.75 -30.51 -16.20
CA ARG A 842 -2.45 -29.22 -16.84
C ARG A 842 -2.86 -28.01 -16.00
N LEU A 843 -3.89 -28.11 -15.17
CA LEU A 843 -4.50 -27.02 -14.43
C LEU A 843 -4.64 -27.31 -12.95
N LEU A 844 -4.07 -26.44 -12.11
CA LEU A 844 -4.32 -26.35 -10.67
C LEU A 844 -4.81 -24.96 -10.31
N ILE A 845 -5.97 -24.87 -9.67
CA ILE A 845 -6.53 -23.64 -9.12
C ILE A 845 -6.37 -23.68 -7.61
N ILE A 846 -5.91 -22.59 -7.01
CA ILE A 846 -5.70 -22.45 -5.56
C ILE A 846 -6.46 -21.22 -5.07
N HIS A 847 -7.31 -21.35 -4.03
CA HIS A 847 -8.11 -20.21 -3.57
C HIS A 847 -8.40 -20.28 -2.07
N GLY A 848 -8.41 -19.14 -1.38
CA GLY A 848 -8.96 -18.97 -0.04
C GLY A 848 -10.50 -18.91 -0.12
N LEU A 849 -11.20 -19.63 0.75
CA LEU A 849 -12.67 -19.63 0.71
C LEU A 849 -13.29 -18.34 1.21
N ALA A 850 -12.61 -17.66 2.16
CA ALA A 850 -13.03 -16.39 2.73
C ALA A 850 -12.36 -15.18 2.05
N ASP A 851 -11.98 -15.32 0.76
CA ASP A 851 -11.35 -14.26 -0.03
C ASP A 851 -12.33 -13.07 -0.18
N GLU A 852 -12.02 -11.94 0.44
CA GLU A 852 -12.80 -10.72 0.50
C GLU A 852 -12.52 -9.75 -0.65
N ASN A 853 -11.51 -10.06 -1.47
CA ASN A 853 -11.07 -9.24 -2.60
C ASN A 853 -11.50 -9.90 -3.93
N VAL A 854 -10.82 -10.99 -4.33
CA VAL A 854 -11.22 -11.81 -5.46
C VAL A 854 -12.09 -12.96 -4.94
N HIS A 855 -13.37 -12.74 -4.80
CA HIS A 855 -14.28 -13.69 -4.18
C HIS A 855 -14.21 -15.10 -4.79
N PHE A 856 -14.38 -16.12 -3.97
CA PHE A 856 -14.37 -17.51 -4.42
C PHE A 856 -15.39 -17.79 -5.54
N CYS A 857 -16.41 -16.94 -5.72
CA CYS A 857 -17.36 -17.03 -6.84
C CYS A 857 -16.68 -16.97 -8.22
N HIS A 858 -15.50 -16.34 -8.36
CA HIS A 858 -14.70 -16.38 -9.59
C HIS A 858 -14.26 -17.81 -9.92
N THR A 859 -13.67 -18.50 -8.95
CA THR A 859 -13.27 -19.91 -9.11
C THR A 859 -14.49 -20.82 -9.29
N ALA A 860 -15.56 -20.61 -8.53
CA ALA A 860 -16.77 -21.40 -8.64
C ALA A 860 -17.42 -21.29 -10.05
N ALA A 861 -17.46 -20.08 -10.61
CA ALA A 861 -17.97 -19.86 -11.97
C ALA A 861 -17.11 -20.57 -13.03
N LEU A 862 -15.79 -20.52 -12.90
CA LEU A 862 -14.89 -21.23 -13.81
C LEU A 862 -15.03 -22.75 -13.67
N MET A 863 -15.09 -23.27 -12.44
CA MET A 863 -15.30 -24.71 -12.19
C MET A 863 -16.61 -25.20 -12.83
N ALA A 864 -17.70 -24.46 -12.62
CA ALA A 864 -18.99 -24.82 -13.22
C ALA A 864 -18.91 -24.95 -14.76
N GLU A 865 -18.20 -24.03 -15.42
CA GLU A 865 -17.99 -24.03 -16.84
C GLU A 865 -17.06 -25.18 -17.30
N LEU A 866 -15.94 -25.42 -16.58
CA LEU A 866 -15.02 -26.52 -16.88
C LEU A 866 -15.71 -27.89 -16.70
N VAL A 867 -16.53 -28.07 -15.66
CA VAL A 867 -17.34 -29.29 -15.44
C VAL A 867 -18.34 -29.49 -16.58
N ARG A 868 -19.06 -28.42 -16.96
CA ARG A 868 -20.02 -28.48 -18.08
C ARG A 868 -19.36 -28.93 -19.40
N LEU A 869 -18.08 -28.54 -19.60
CA LEU A 869 -17.28 -28.85 -20.79
C LEU A 869 -16.46 -30.13 -20.66
N GLY A 870 -16.51 -30.83 -19.54
CA GLY A 870 -15.72 -32.05 -19.29
C GLY A 870 -14.21 -31.79 -19.19
N LYS A 871 -13.74 -30.53 -18.86
CA LYS A 871 -12.33 -30.17 -18.82
C LYS A 871 -11.68 -30.60 -17.50
N PRO A 872 -10.57 -31.34 -17.51
CA PRO A 872 -9.89 -31.79 -16.30
C PRO A 872 -9.22 -30.63 -15.58
N HIS A 873 -9.38 -30.57 -14.25
CA HIS A 873 -8.75 -29.57 -13.40
C HIS A 873 -8.61 -30.09 -11.97
N ARG A 874 -7.65 -29.55 -11.23
CA ARG A 874 -7.50 -29.74 -9.77
C ARG A 874 -7.76 -28.42 -9.06
N VAL A 875 -8.37 -28.49 -7.87
CA VAL A 875 -8.63 -27.32 -7.03
C VAL A 875 -8.13 -27.59 -5.63
N GLN A 876 -7.37 -26.66 -5.07
CA GLN A 876 -6.97 -26.61 -3.67
C GLN A 876 -7.63 -25.41 -2.99
N VAL A 877 -8.57 -25.68 -2.09
CA VAL A 877 -9.24 -24.65 -1.30
C VAL A 877 -8.63 -24.55 0.10
N TYR A 878 -8.52 -23.34 0.61
CA TYR A 878 -8.10 -23.05 2.00
C TYR A 878 -9.28 -22.40 2.74
N PRO A 879 -10.06 -23.16 3.52
CA PRO A 879 -11.32 -22.68 4.11
C PRO A 879 -11.15 -21.47 5.03
N GLY A 880 -10.07 -21.40 5.81
CA GLY A 880 -9.80 -20.33 6.78
C GLY A 880 -9.00 -19.14 6.23
N GLU A 881 -8.65 -19.15 4.94
CA GLU A 881 -7.78 -18.13 4.36
C GLU A 881 -8.57 -17.13 3.50
N ARG A 882 -8.08 -15.89 3.52
CA ARG A 882 -8.59 -14.77 2.72
C ARG A 882 -7.81 -14.63 1.41
N HIS A 883 -7.79 -13.43 0.82
CA HIS A 883 -7.05 -13.20 -0.44
C HIS A 883 -5.55 -13.50 -0.32
N SER A 884 -4.97 -13.27 0.85
CA SER A 884 -3.59 -13.65 1.16
C SER A 884 -3.58 -14.90 2.06
N LEU A 885 -2.81 -15.93 1.70
CA LEU A 885 -2.59 -17.09 2.56
C LEU A 885 -1.61 -16.71 3.68
N ARG A 886 -2.13 -16.27 4.84
CA ARG A 886 -1.34 -15.69 5.92
C ARG A 886 -0.92 -16.69 6.99
N ALA A 887 -1.78 -17.67 7.29
CA ALA A 887 -1.43 -18.67 8.27
C ALA A 887 -0.20 -19.48 7.83
N MET A 888 0.78 -19.61 8.73
CA MET A 888 2.06 -20.25 8.43
C MET A 888 1.88 -21.70 7.90
N HIS A 889 0.92 -22.43 8.44
CA HIS A 889 0.62 -23.80 7.99
C HIS A 889 0.00 -23.80 6.58
N ALA A 890 -0.89 -22.85 6.27
CA ALA A 890 -1.47 -22.69 4.95
C ALA A 890 -0.42 -22.29 3.90
N ALA A 891 0.47 -21.34 4.24
CA ALA A 891 1.57 -20.95 3.37
C ALA A 891 2.54 -22.10 3.08
N LYS A 892 2.90 -22.92 4.08
CA LYS A 892 3.74 -24.13 3.91
C LYS A 892 3.03 -25.18 3.04
N HIS A 893 1.74 -25.41 3.27
CA HIS A 893 0.96 -26.35 2.49
C HIS A 893 0.84 -25.90 1.03
N TYR A 894 0.57 -24.62 0.79
CA TYR A 894 0.54 -24.02 -0.55
C TYR A 894 1.86 -24.24 -1.32
N GLU A 895 3.00 -23.95 -0.68
CA GLU A 895 4.31 -24.13 -1.30
C GLU A 895 4.60 -25.60 -1.62
N ALA A 896 4.20 -26.51 -0.73
CA ALA A 896 4.30 -27.96 -0.98
C ALA A 896 3.37 -28.38 -2.14
N THR A 897 2.14 -27.89 -2.19
CA THR A 897 1.17 -28.17 -3.26
C THR A 897 1.69 -27.70 -4.61
N LEU A 898 2.18 -26.46 -4.67
CA LEU A 898 2.78 -25.87 -5.88
C LEU A 898 3.96 -26.72 -6.37
N LEU A 899 4.91 -27.01 -5.49
CA LEU A 899 6.13 -27.76 -5.83
C LEU A 899 5.82 -29.20 -6.24
N HIS A 900 4.90 -29.87 -5.54
CA HIS A 900 4.49 -31.23 -5.86
C HIS A 900 3.82 -31.29 -7.23
N PHE A 901 2.87 -30.40 -7.50
CA PHE A 901 2.15 -30.34 -8.78
C PHE A 901 3.10 -30.07 -9.96
N LEU A 902 4.08 -29.18 -9.79
CA LEU A 902 5.11 -28.93 -10.80
C LEU A 902 5.99 -30.16 -11.04
N HIS A 903 6.44 -30.85 -10.00
CA HIS A 903 7.26 -32.07 -10.16
C HIS A 903 6.50 -33.23 -10.77
N GLU A 904 5.18 -33.30 -10.55
CA GLU A 904 4.34 -34.37 -11.11
C GLU A 904 4.06 -34.17 -12.60
N ASN A 905 3.93 -32.91 -13.06
CA ASN A 905 3.33 -32.62 -14.37
C ASN A 905 4.24 -31.84 -15.34
N LEU A 906 5.39 -31.33 -14.88
CA LEU A 906 6.35 -30.56 -15.68
C LEU A 906 7.68 -31.26 -15.80
#